data_9ee8539dea2639c49f0737bf158a78fa
#
_entry.id   9ee8539dea2639c49f0737bf158a78fa
#
_cell.length_a   1.000
_cell.length_b   1.000
_cell.length_c   1.000
_cell.angle_alpha   90.00
_cell.angle_beta   90.00
_cell.angle_gamma   90.00
#
_symmetry.space_group_name_H-M   'P 1'
#
loop_
_entity.id
_entity.type
_entity.pdbx_description
1 polymer ?
#
loop_
_entity_poly.entity_id
_entity_poly.type
_entity_poly.pdbx_seq_one_letter_code
_entity_poly.pdbx_strand_id
1 'polypeptide(L)'
;MKRAEPEMAVLVRLDLSGIPFGPVLRPMEPVPEAERGLFSTWETPLSPWGGFDVGAGLACVDDAGRPALECAEGERHERAIVARKVDLRDGTIVAEVKPLAANALPNDDSPVQTEALAGIVFRVQTSRAYYLFGIQGKRRVVLLRRNDDEFAVLAGQSIAAPQDYVTLEVRLDGDSIRCTSPELGVDMHVCDTVYHAGKVGFRSANSSRLRRFEVSQTPGQRRRDESRHARFEREIAEWGAGIPDATLVRTYRTADLGGSPVFRDFSEPGRFDILVEGKQLRALTPEGALIWEVPERIVRCVFSRDFGPAGRLIYGFAGKREERRAKDIAGGESVLTVENEMVVIEGRTGKIVARAELPPNVPTQRFFDWSPRSASLANSDGTDIVLREWRDDHGGGGIRLWAYDRGLNLLWEHVQTGAHYGHHWALDFFDVDGDGREEMLAGGCLYRGDGTILWTHDRADEMQQIRGAGHYDAVVMGNLTGEAEDDPVAFLCGGSAGVYVVDAFTGATRVVHRIGHAQGRSIGKLRPDLPGTEVLAVTRWGNYGILTLFSGRGERLWTIQPDYVGQGATPVKWGKAGHRLIWTNTSRDAQLFFDGHGRLVKRLPELSRVWGDRMNRDVGRGGSPVRIGTDPTDLLTLTVGGVVHVFGPAE
;
A
#
# COMPACT_ATOMS: atom_id res chain seq x y z
N MET A 1 35.61 -43.31 10.52
CA MET A 1 34.78 -42.67 11.56
C MET A 1 33.70 -41.87 10.87
N LYS A 2 32.44 -42.28 10.90
CA LYS A 2 31.32 -41.41 10.51
C LYS A 2 31.29 -40.27 11.52
N ARG A 3 31.54 -39.03 11.07
CA ARG A 3 31.28 -37.86 11.92
C ARG A 3 29.79 -37.90 12.29
N ALA A 4 29.49 -37.87 13.59
CA ALA A 4 28.10 -37.72 14.03
C ALA A 4 27.51 -36.50 13.35
N GLU A 5 26.34 -36.64 12.76
CA GLU A 5 25.62 -35.47 12.20
C GLU A 5 25.39 -34.51 13.37
N PRO A 6 25.65 -33.20 13.17
CA PRO A 6 25.44 -32.22 14.21
C PRO A 6 23.95 -32.17 14.59
N GLU A 7 23.65 -32.15 15.87
CA GLU A 7 22.29 -32.01 16.38
C GLU A 7 21.63 -30.75 15.80
N MET A 8 20.47 -30.93 15.16
CA MET A 8 19.72 -29.85 14.49
C MET A 8 18.73 -29.24 15.48
N ALA A 9 18.76 -27.94 15.64
CA ALA A 9 17.77 -27.21 16.42
C ALA A 9 16.63 -26.72 15.53
N VAL A 10 15.40 -27.03 15.89
CA VAL A 10 14.20 -26.54 15.20
C VAL A 10 13.98 -25.07 15.54
N LEU A 11 13.89 -24.22 14.52
CA LEU A 11 13.61 -22.78 14.65
C LEU A 11 12.12 -22.51 14.60
N VAL A 12 11.42 -23.17 13.67
CA VAL A 12 9.97 -23.04 13.48
C VAL A 12 9.41 -24.35 12.92
N ARG A 13 8.21 -24.68 13.38
CA ARG A 13 7.43 -25.82 12.89
C ARG A 13 6.00 -25.38 12.66
N LEU A 14 5.38 -25.88 11.60
CA LEU A 14 3.94 -25.76 11.41
C LEU A 14 3.25 -26.69 12.42
N ASP A 15 2.55 -26.08 13.36
CA ASP A 15 1.72 -26.79 14.34
C ASP A 15 0.26 -26.50 14.04
N LEU A 16 -0.48 -27.55 13.69
CA LEU A 16 -1.91 -27.50 13.39
C LEU A 16 -2.76 -28.12 14.51
N SER A 17 -2.16 -28.60 15.59
CA SER A 17 -2.85 -29.35 16.67
C SER A 17 -3.82 -28.47 17.41
N GLY A 18 -4.00 -27.35 17.38
CA GLY A 18 -5.00 -26.47 18.02
C GLY A 18 -5.84 -25.67 17.03
N ILE A 19 -5.65 -25.90 15.74
CA ILE A 19 -6.34 -25.13 14.70
C ILE A 19 -7.67 -25.84 14.37
N PRO A 20 -8.81 -25.16 14.51
CA PRO A 20 -10.11 -25.73 14.13
C PRO A 20 -10.15 -26.10 12.65
N PHE A 21 -10.85 -27.18 12.31
CA PHE A 21 -11.12 -27.50 10.92
C PHE A 21 -12.03 -26.43 10.28
N GLY A 22 -11.74 -26.10 9.05
CA GLY A 22 -12.42 -25.05 8.29
C GLY A 22 -11.45 -23.91 7.89
N PRO A 23 -11.99 -22.77 7.45
CA PRO A 23 -11.18 -21.62 7.05
C PRO A 23 -10.29 -21.13 8.20
N VAL A 24 -9.02 -20.93 7.91
CA VAL A 24 -8.06 -20.37 8.88
C VAL A 24 -8.23 -18.86 8.89
N LEU A 25 -8.84 -18.33 9.96
CA LEU A 25 -9.16 -16.91 10.09
C LEU A 25 -8.15 -16.19 10.99
N ARG A 26 -7.85 -14.95 10.64
CA ARG A 26 -7.09 -14.03 11.51
C ARG A 26 -8.01 -13.48 12.59
N PRO A 27 -7.51 -13.25 13.80
CA PRO A 27 -8.27 -12.50 14.80
C PRO A 27 -8.62 -11.10 14.28
N MET A 28 -9.89 -10.72 14.42
CA MET A 28 -10.39 -9.39 14.01
C MET A 28 -10.13 -8.32 15.06
N GLU A 29 -10.02 -8.72 16.32
CA GLU A 29 -9.77 -7.85 17.46
C GLU A 29 -8.32 -8.01 17.93
N PRO A 30 -7.74 -7.00 18.57
CA PRO A 30 -6.44 -7.14 19.22
C PRO A 30 -6.48 -8.25 20.24
N VAL A 31 -5.73 -9.32 20.00
CA VAL A 31 -5.57 -10.43 20.94
C VAL A 31 -4.09 -10.62 21.26
N PRO A 32 -3.76 -11.12 22.47
CA PRO A 32 -2.39 -11.51 22.82
C PRO A 32 -1.79 -12.45 21.76
N GLU A 33 -0.49 -12.37 21.56
CA GLU A 33 0.20 -13.18 20.55
C GLU A 33 -0.11 -14.69 20.68
N ALA A 34 -0.20 -15.18 21.91
CA ALA A 34 -0.53 -16.59 22.20
C ALA A 34 -1.93 -17.01 21.74
N GLU A 35 -2.86 -16.08 21.58
CA GLU A 35 -4.24 -16.35 21.19
C GLU A 35 -4.47 -16.20 19.67
N ARG A 36 -3.43 -15.83 18.91
CA ARG A 36 -3.51 -15.64 17.45
C ARG A 36 -3.51 -16.95 16.65
N GLY A 37 -3.44 -18.09 17.30
CA GLY A 37 -3.40 -19.40 16.64
C GLY A 37 -2.24 -19.49 15.64
N LEU A 38 -2.53 -19.89 14.40
CA LEU A 38 -1.53 -19.97 13.33
C LEU A 38 -0.76 -18.66 13.13
N PHE A 39 -1.43 -17.52 13.29
CA PHE A 39 -0.85 -16.20 13.06
C PHE A 39 0.06 -15.68 14.19
N SER A 40 0.27 -16.43 15.25
CA SER A 40 1.35 -16.17 16.22
C SER A 40 2.73 -16.40 15.59
N THR A 41 2.82 -17.37 14.69
CA THR A 41 4.07 -17.83 14.07
C THR A 41 4.16 -17.52 12.58
N TRP A 42 3.01 -17.44 11.90
CA TRP A 42 2.92 -17.31 10.45
C TRP A 42 2.19 -16.04 10.03
N GLU A 43 2.47 -15.57 8.84
CA GLU A 43 1.78 -14.46 8.18
C GLU A 43 1.48 -14.78 6.72
N THR A 44 0.50 -14.07 6.17
CA THR A 44 0.12 -14.19 4.76
C THR A 44 0.57 -12.94 4.01
N PRO A 45 1.59 -13.06 3.14
CA PRO A 45 2.11 -11.93 2.38
C PRO A 45 1.24 -11.55 1.16
N LEU A 46 0.28 -12.41 0.82
CA LEU A 46 -0.64 -12.20 -0.30
C LEU A 46 -2.02 -11.87 0.21
N SER A 47 -2.73 -11.01 -0.52
CA SER A 47 -4.14 -10.74 -0.27
C SER A 47 -4.96 -10.99 -1.53
N PRO A 48 -6.18 -11.55 -1.41
CA PRO A 48 -7.07 -11.68 -2.53
C PRO A 48 -7.54 -10.32 -3.03
N TRP A 49 -7.84 -10.25 -4.32
CA TRP A 49 -8.47 -9.10 -4.93
C TRP A 49 -9.90 -8.91 -4.41
N GLY A 50 -10.24 -7.69 -4.04
CA GLY A 50 -11.64 -7.31 -3.75
C GLY A 50 -12.14 -7.58 -2.34
N GLY A 51 -11.31 -8.02 -1.40
CA GLY A 51 -11.74 -8.26 -0.04
C GLY A 51 -10.71 -7.91 1.03
N PHE A 52 -11.17 -7.44 2.17
CA PHE A 52 -10.42 -7.48 3.42
C PHE A 52 -10.52 -8.91 3.96
N ASP A 53 -9.85 -9.84 3.29
CA ASP A 53 -9.87 -11.23 3.70
C ASP A 53 -9.14 -11.36 5.03
N VAL A 54 -9.90 -11.64 6.07
CA VAL A 54 -9.37 -11.93 7.40
C VAL A 54 -8.74 -13.31 7.45
N GLY A 55 -8.94 -14.12 6.41
CA GLY A 55 -8.39 -15.46 6.29
C GLY A 55 -7.00 -15.51 5.67
N ALA A 56 -6.35 -16.64 5.87
CA ALA A 56 -5.13 -16.98 5.14
C ALA A 56 -5.43 -17.40 3.69
N GLY A 57 -6.71 -17.54 3.33
CA GLY A 57 -7.16 -18.21 2.10
C GLY A 57 -6.82 -19.68 2.07
N LEU A 58 -6.57 -20.25 3.24
CA LEU A 58 -6.28 -21.66 3.47
C LEU A 58 -7.30 -22.22 4.45
N ALA A 59 -7.59 -23.50 4.37
CA ALA A 59 -8.41 -24.21 5.33
C ALA A 59 -7.57 -25.24 6.07
N CYS A 60 -7.85 -25.45 7.36
CA CYS A 60 -7.38 -26.62 8.07
C CYS A 60 -8.35 -27.77 7.81
N VAL A 61 -7.87 -28.88 7.27
CA VAL A 61 -8.68 -30.04 6.91
C VAL A 61 -8.18 -31.28 7.63
N ASP A 62 -9.11 -32.24 7.87
CA ASP A 62 -8.74 -33.59 8.28
C ASP A 62 -8.34 -34.41 7.05
N ASP A 63 -7.08 -34.83 6.98
CA ASP A 63 -6.58 -35.68 5.93
C ASP A 63 -6.17 -37.03 6.52
N ALA A 64 -7.12 -37.98 6.52
CA ALA A 64 -6.95 -39.32 7.08
C ALA A 64 -6.52 -39.34 8.56
N GLY A 65 -7.17 -38.52 9.39
CA GLY A 65 -6.91 -38.42 10.83
C GLY A 65 -5.72 -37.53 11.19
N ARG A 66 -5.19 -36.75 10.23
CA ARG A 66 -4.12 -35.78 10.46
C ARG A 66 -4.50 -34.41 9.91
N PRO A 67 -4.28 -33.33 10.66
CA PRO A 67 -4.56 -31.98 10.16
C PRO A 67 -3.57 -31.60 9.03
N ALA A 68 -4.12 -30.93 8.01
CA ALA A 68 -3.34 -30.32 6.93
C ALA A 68 -3.89 -28.95 6.57
N LEU A 69 -3.04 -28.04 6.10
CA LEU A 69 -3.48 -26.82 5.44
C LEU A 69 -3.77 -27.11 3.98
N GLU A 70 -4.95 -26.74 3.53
CA GLU A 70 -5.40 -26.92 2.15
C GLU A 70 -5.61 -25.57 1.46
N CYS A 71 -5.06 -25.45 0.26
CA CYS A 71 -5.48 -24.49 -0.75
C CYS A 71 -6.42 -25.25 -1.69
N ALA A 72 -7.73 -25.00 -1.58
CA ALA A 72 -8.75 -25.81 -2.25
C ALA A 72 -8.84 -25.55 -3.76
N GLU A 73 -9.32 -26.55 -4.50
CA GLU A 73 -9.72 -26.37 -5.89
C GLU A 73 -10.91 -25.41 -5.96
N GLY A 74 -10.85 -24.42 -6.85
CA GLY A 74 -11.87 -23.36 -6.94
C GLY A 74 -11.52 -22.10 -6.17
N GLU A 75 -10.46 -22.08 -5.38
CA GLU A 75 -9.90 -20.83 -4.86
C GLU A 75 -9.52 -19.91 -6.03
N ARG A 76 -9.78 -18.61 -5.84
CA ARG A 76 -9.58 -17.64 -6.92
C ARG A 76 -8.13 -17.17 -7.07
N HIS A 77 -7.29 -17.44 -6.06
CA HIS A 77 -5.97 -16.82 -5.96
C HIS A 77 -4.95 -17.80 -5.37
N GLU A 78 -3.70 -17.61 -5.76
CA GLU A 78 -2.59 -18.28 -5.07
C GLU A 78 -2.51 -17.86 -3.60
N ARG A 79 -1.94 -18.74 -2.76
CA ARG A 79 -1.81 -18.55 -1.32
C ARG A 79 -0.38 -18.73 -0.86
N ALA A 80 -0.01 -18.00 0.18
CA ALA A 80 1.29 -18.17 0.82
C ALA A 80 1.19 -17.92 2.32
N ILE A 81 2.01 -18.66 3.07
CA ILE A 81 2.33 -18.37 4.47
C ILE A 81 3.84 -18.26 4.61
N VAL A 82 4.32 -17.35 5.42
CA VAL A 82 5.73 -17.21 5.75
C VAL A 82 5.91 -17.10 7.25
N ALA A 83 7.04 -17.59 7.74
CA ALA A 83 7.37 -17.52 9.16
C ALA A 83 7.71 -16.08 9.56
N ARG A 84 7.02 -15.54 10.57
CA ARG A 84 7.12 -14.12 10.98
C ARG A 84 8.51 -13.72 11.49
N LYS A 85 9.11 -14.57 12.32
CA LYS A 85 10.34 -14.27 13.07
C LYS A 85 11.56 -15.04 12.55
N VAL A 86 11.46 -15.67 11.39
CA VAL A 86 12.56 -16.42 10.79
C VAL A 86 13.09 -15.66 9.59
N ASP A 87 14.33 -15.26 9.69
CA ASP A 87 15.14 -14.68 8.62
C ASP A 87 16.38 -15.56 8.46
N LEU A 88 16.33 -16.49 7.51
CA LEU A 88 17.26 -17.59 7.35
C LEU A 88 18.29 -17.29 6.27
N ARG A 89 19.58 -17.40 6.60
CA ARG A 89 20.68 -17.49 5.65
C ARG A 89 21.03 -18.93 5.32
N ASP A 90 21.33 -19.69 6.35
CA ASP A 90 21.78 -21.08 6.26
C ASP A 90 20.87 -21.99 7.12
N GLY A 91 20.59 -23.20 6.66
CA GLY A 91 19.75 -24.14 7.40
C GLY A 91 19.10 -25.19 6.50
N THR A 92 18.21 -25.97 7.08
CA THR A 92 17.41 -26.98 6.38
C THR A 92 15.94 -26.67 6.54
N ILE A 93 15.21 -26.71 5.43
CA ILE A 93 13.76 -26.53 5.37
C ILE A 93 13.15 -27.80 4.81
N VAL A 94 12.16 -28.34 5.50
CA VAL A 94 11.44 -29.57 5.10
C VAL A 94 9.95 -29.30 5.04
N ALA A 95 9.31 -29.70 3.95
CA ALA A 95 7.86 -29.63 3.80
C ALA A 95 7.29 -30.95 3.25
N GLU A 96 6.14 -31.38 3.76
CA GLU A 96 5.36 -32.49 3.18
C GLU A 96 4.18 -31.89 2.41
N VAL A 97 4.19 -32.04 1.10
CA VAL A 97 3.26 -31.40 0.16
C VAL A 97 2.55 -32.46 -0.68
N LYS A 98 1.23 -32.30 -0.81
CA LYS A 98 0.39 -33.12 -1.71
C LYS A 98 -0.30 -32.22 -2.73
N PRO A 99 0.11 -32.21 -4.01
CA PRO A 99 -0.59 -31.48 -5.04
C PRO A 99 -1.91 -32.20 -5.37
N LEU A 100 -3.04 -31.50 -5.30
CA LEU A 100 -4.37 -32.04 -5.57
C LEU A 100 -4.74 -31.86 -7.05
N ALA A 101 -4.49 -30.70 -7.63
CA ALA A 101 -4.78 -30.38 -9.03
C ALA A 101 -3.51 -29.98 -9.79
N ALA A 102 -3.57 -30.09 -11.12
CA ALA A 102 -2.47 -29.71 -12.01
C ALA A 102 -2.60 -28.26 -12.53
N ASN A 103 -3.78 -27.65 -12.38
CA ASN A 103 -4.07 -26.32 -12.92
C ASN A 103 -3.56 -25.21 -11.99
N ALA A 104 -3.08 -24.13 -12.59
CA ALA A 104 -2.70 -22.93 -11.85
C ALA A 104 -3.94 -22.19 -11.34
N LEU A 105 -3.82 -21.65 -10.13
CA LEU A 105 -4.73 -20.64 -9.61
C LEU A 105 -4.38 -19.27 -10.22
N PRO A 106 -5.37 -18.39 -10.40
CA PRO A 106 -5.09 -17.04 -10.87
C PRO A 106 -4.12 -16.29 -9.97
N ASN A 107 -3.24 -15.52 -10.59
CA ASN A 107 -2.36 -14.59 -9.89
C ASN A 107 -2.86 -13.16 -10.12
N ASP A 108 -3.28 -12.48 -9.05
CA ASP A 108 -3.86 -11.13 -9.13
C ASP A 108 -2.80 -10.02 -9.06
N ASP A 109 -1.56 -10.37 -8.74
CA ASP A 109 -0.50 -9.38 -8.50
C ASP A 109 0.47 -9.23 -9.67
N SER A 110 0.27 -10.02 -10.73
CA SER A 110 1.18 -10.06 -11.87
C SER A 110 0.44 -10.45 -13.15
N PRO A 111 0.73 -9.83 -14.29
CA PRO A 111 0.24 -10.26 -15.60
C PRO A 111 0.83 -11.61 -16.02
N VAL A 112 1.95 -12.00 -15.42
CA VAL A 112 2.59 -13.29 -15.67
C VAL A 112 1.93 -14.34 -14.78
N GLN A 113 1.14 -15.24 -15.38
CA GLN A 113 0.62 -16.39 -14.66
C GLN A 113 1.77 -17.29 -14.25
N THR A 114 1.94 -17.45 -12.95
CA THR A 114 2.78 -18.53 -12.44
C THR A 114 2.11 -19.85 -12.79
N GLU A 115 2.86 -20.76 -13.40
CA GLU A 115 2.36 -22.11 -13.58
C GLU A 115 2.02 -22.75 -12.23
N ALA A 116 1.15 -23.76 -12.24
CA ALA A 116 0.69 -24.49 -11.06
C ALA A 116 1.83 -24.98 -10.17
N LEU A 117 2.28 -24.17 -9.24
CA LEU A 117 3.40 -24.40 -8.34
C LEU A 117 2.94 -24.53 -6.89
N ALA A 118 3.39 -25.58 -6.20
CA ALA A 118 3.26 -25.71 -4.76
C ALA A 118 4.60 -26.10 -4.16
N GLY A 119 5.10 -25.33 -3.20
CA GLY A 119 6.40 -25.63 -2.62
C GLY A 119 6.91 -24.66 -1.56
N ILE A 120 8.16 -24.87 -1.21
CA ILE A 120 8.91 -24.10 -0.23
C ILE A 120 9.36 -22.78 -0.88
N VAL A 121 9.03 -21.65 -0.27
CA VAL A 121 9.66 -20.35 -0.57
C VAL A 121 10.71 -20.02 0.50
N PHE A 122 11.84 -19.50 0.08
CA PHE A 122 12.95 -19.20 0.98
C PHE A 122 13.74 -18.00 0.51
N ARG A 123 14.52 -17.42 1.43
CA ARG A 123 15.22 -16.13 1.24
C ARG A 123 14.28 -15.06 0.67
N VAL A 124 13.05 -15.02 1.20
CA VAL A 124 12.00 -14.11 0.76
C VAL A 124 12.37 -12.69 1.19
N GLN A 125 12.59 -11.81 0.22
CA GLN A 125 12.81 -10.38 0.40
C GLN A 125 11.48 -9.63 0.41
N THR A 126 10.65 -9.97 -0.56
CA THR A 126 9.27 -9.50 -0.71
C THR A 126 8.42 -10.66 -1.22
N SER A 127 7.09 -10.52 -1.21
CA SER A 127 6.18 -11.50 -1.82
C SER A 127 6.39 -11.66 -3.34
N ARG A 128 7.26 -10.85 -3.95
CA ARG A 128 7.62 -10.89 -5.37
C ARG A 128 9.13 -11.09 -5.62
N ALA A 129 9.92 -11.33 -4.57
CA ALA A 129 11.37 -11.53 -4.65
C ALA A 129 11.79 -12.65 -3.69
N TYR A 130 12.01 -13.86 -4.23
CA TYR A 130 12.27 -15.08 -3.46
C TYR A 130 12.82 -16.21 -4.33
N TYR A 131 13.30 -17.29 -3.68
CA TYR A 131 13.46 -18.60 -4.30
C TYR A 131 12.27 -19.49 -3.99
N LEU A 132 11.91 -20.36 -4.94
CA LEU A 132 10.89 -21.39 -4.74
C LEU A 132 11.39 -22.74 -5.23
N PHE A 133 11.32 -23.77 -4.38
CA PHE A 133 11.49 -25.16 -4.73
C PHE A 133 10.16 -25.87 -4.59
N GLY A 134 9.61 -26.37 -5.70
CA GLY A 134 8.26 -26.91 -5.68
C GLY A 134 7.88 -27.77 -6.88
N ILE A 135 6.67 -28.33 -6.79
CA ILE A 135 6.07 -29.19 -7.80
C ILE A 135 5.24 -28.33 -8.75
N GLN A 136 5.54 -28.40 -10.02
CA GLN A 136 4.90 -27.67 -11.10
C GLN A 136 3.97 -28.60 -11.89
N GLY A 137 2.67 -28.32 -11.88
CA GLY A 137 1.66 -29.02 -12.69
C GLY A 137 1.62 -30.52 -12.52
N LYS A 138 2.03 -31.05 -11.37
CA LYS A 138 2.18 -32.52 -11.08
C LYS A 138 3.13 -33.27 -12.01
N ARG A 139 3.94 -32.59 -12.83
CA ARG A 139 4.78 -33.21 -13.88
C ARG A 139 6.25 -32.87 -13.77
N ARG A 140 6.58 -31.83 -13.03
CA ARG A 140 7.94 -31.33 -12.91
C ARG A 140 8.22 -30.84 -11.51
N VAL A 141 9.44 -30.99 -11.04
CA VAL A 141 9.96 -30.27 -9.88
C VAL A 141 10.89 -29.18 -10.39
N VAL A 142 10.79 -27.99 -9.83
CA VAL A 142 11.61 -26.85 -10.23
C VAL A 142 12.18 -26.13 -9.03
N LEU A 143 13.39 -25.61 -9.19
CA LEU A 143 13.96 -24.56 -8.39
C LEU A 143 13.96 -23.30 -9.24
N LEU A 144 13.24 -22.26 -8.82
CA LEU A 144 13.19 -21.00 -9.50
C LEU A 144 13.56 -19.83 -8.59
N ARG A 145 13.99 -18.73 -9.20
CA ARG A 145 14.12 -17.42 -8.59
C ARG A 145 13.10 -16.49 -9.22
N ARG A 146 12.31 -15.83 -8.37
CA ARG A 146 11.42 -14.75 -8.78
C ARG A 146 12.04 -13.40 -8.42
N ASN A 147 11.95 -12.45 -9.36
CA ASN A 147 12.24 -11.04 -9.14
C ASN A 147 11.17 -10.21 -9.86
N ASP A 148 10.22 -9.68 -9.12
CA ASP A 148 8.98 -9.06 -9.63
C ASP A 148 8.21 -10.02 -10.56
N ASP A 149 8.08 -9.71 -11.84
CA ASP A 149 7.43 -10.55 -12.86
C ASP A 149 8.40 -11.50 -13.59
N GLU A 150 9.68 -11.43 -13.28
CA GLU A 150 10.68 -12.28 -13.89
C GLU A 150 10.87 -13.57 -13.09
N PHE A 151 10.77 -14.71 -13.80
CA PHE A 151 10.99 -16.04 -13.25
C PHE A 151 12.16 -16.72 -13.95
N ALA A 152 13.25 -16.88 -13.22
CA ALA A 152 14.41 -17.64 -13.69
C ALA A 152 14.35 -19.09 -13.16
N VAL A 153 14.21 -20.07 -14.04
CA VAL A 153 14.32 -21.48 -13.68
C VAL A 153 15.79 -21.82 -13.54
N LEU A 154 16.24 -22.06 -12.32
CA LEU A 154 17.64 -22.38 -12.00
C LEU A 154 17.94 -23.87 -12.18
N ALA A 155 16.98 -24.74 -11.87
CA ALA A 155 17.05 -26.17 -12.11
C ALA A 155 15.63 -26.75 -12.25
N GLY A 156 15.50 -27.89 -12.92
CA GLY A 156 14.22 -28.58 -13.06
C GLY A 156 14.36 -30.01 -13.56
N GLN A 157 13.45 -30.87 -13.12
CA GLN A 157 13.42 -32.29 -13.46
C GLN A 157 11.98 -32.73 -13.68
N SER A 158 11.73 -33.51 -14.74
CA SER A 158 10.45 -34.19 -14.97
C SER A 158 10.24 -35.32 -13.95
N ILE A 159 9.02 -35.47 -13.48
CA ILE A 159 8.65 -36.46 -12.48
C ILE A 159 7.38 -37.24 -12.90
N ALA A 160 7.19 -38.43 -12.36
CA ALA A 160 5.87 -39.03 -12.34
C ALA A 160 4.92 -38.24 -11.41
N ALA A 161 3.64 -38.16 -11.78
CA ALA A 161 2.66 -37.42 -10.98
C ALA A 161 2.53 -38.03 -9.57
N PRO A 162 2.83 -37.25 -8.52
CA PRO A 162 2.69 -37.77 -7.15
C PRO A 162 1.22 -38.02 -6.83
N GLN A 163 0.94 -39.14 -6.20
CA GLN A 163 -0.42 -39.57 -5.79
C GLN A 163 -0.71 -39.22 -4.32
N ASP A 164 0.32 -39.00 -3.52
CA ASP A 164 0.24 -38.69 -2.10
C ASP A 164 1.27 -37.64 -1.72
N TYR A 165 1.47 -37.40 -0.42
CA TYR A 165 2.47 -36.49 0.09
C TYR A 165 3.88 -36.89 -0.35
N VAL A 166 4.64 -35.88 -0.72
CA VAL A 166 6.06 -36.01 -0.98
C VAL A 166 6.83 -35.02 -0.11
N THR A 167 8.01 -35.41 0.29
CA THR A 167 8.91 -34.56 1.06
C THR A 167 9.73 -33.68 0.12
N LEU A 168 9.65 -32.39 0.32
CA LEU A 168 10.55 -31.42 -0.28
C LEU A 168 11.52 -30.96 0.80
N GLU A 169 12.82 -31.00 0.48
CA GLU A 169 13.87 -30.52 1.39
C GLU A 169 14.77 -29.52 0.67
N VAL A 170 15.04 -28.40 1.34
CA VAL A 170 16.00 -27.37 0.90
C VAL A 170 17.08 -27.24 1.95
N ARG A 171 18.35 -27.44 1.56
CA ARG A 171 19.53 -27.16 2.41
C ARG A 171 20.26 -25.95 1.87
N LEU A 172 20.50 -24.99 2.76
CA LEU A 172 21.18 -23.73 2.48
C LEU A 172 22.51 -23.68 3.22
N ASP A 173 23.59 -23.38 2.50
CA ASP A 173 24.92 -23.14 3.07
C ASP A 173 25.67 -22.11 2.22
N GLY A 174 25.76 -20.87 2.70
CA GLY A 174 26.21 -19.74 1.92
C GLY A 174 25.38 -19.54 0.67
N ASP A 175 26.02 -19.54 -0.50
CA ASP A 175 25.36 -19.38 -1.80
C ASP A 175 24.91 -20.73 -2.40
N SER A 176 25.22 -21.83 -1.74
CA SER A 176 24.85 -23.19 -2.14
C SER A 176 23.39 -23.47 -1.74
N ILE A 177 22.62 -23.94 -2.70
CA ILE A 177 21.21 -24.34 -2.56
C ILE A 177 21.10 -25.77 -3.05
N ARG A 178 20.85 -26.72 -2.15
CA ARG A 178 20.55 -28.09 -2.50
C ARG A 178 19.09 -28.40 -2.22
N CYS A 179 18.40 -28.93 -3.22
CA CYS A 179 16.98 -29.24 -3.19
C CYS A 179 16.76 -30.72 -3.46
N THR A 180 16.13 -31.43 -2.55
CA THR A 180 15.90 -32.89 -2.69
C THR A 180 14.45 -33.28 -2.47
N SER A 181 14.02 -34.35 -3.13
CA SER A 181 12.77 -35.08 -2.86
C SER A 181 13.01 -36.55 -3.14
N PRO A 182 13.24 -37.35 -2.09
CA PRO A 182 13.57 -38.79 -2.27
C PRO A 182 12.49 -39.57 -3.00
N GLU A 183 11.22 -39.31 -2.68
CA GLU A 183 10.06 -40.02 -3.28
C GLU A 183 9.93 -39.71 -4.78
N LEU A 184 10.45 -38.59 -5.23
CA LEU A 184 10.44 -38.18 -6.64
C LEU A 184 11.77 -38.43 -7.35
N GLY A 185 12.77 -38.94 -6.65
CA GLY A 185 14.12 -39.14 -7.19
C GLY A 185 14.81 -37.81 -7.59
N VAL A 186 14.56 -36.74 -6.86
CA VAL A 186 15.09 -35.38 -7.16
C VAL A 186 16.25 -35.07 -6.24
N ASP A 187 17.38 -34.65 -6.83
CA ASP A 187 18.53 -34.06 -6.13
C ASP A 187 19.15 -32.98 -7.04
N MET A 188 18.91 -31.73 -6.70
CA MET A 188 19.37 -30.55 -7.44
C MET A 188 20.35 -29.75 -6.58
N HIS A 189 21.43 -29.27 -7.21
CA HIS A 189 22.40 -28.40 -6.54
C HIS A 189 22.69 -27.19 -7.44
N VAL A 190 22.51 -25.99 -6.87
CA VAL A 190 22.72 -24.72 -7.57
C VAL A 190 23.47 -23.76 -6.63
N CYS A 191 24.31 -22.90 -7.22
CA CYS A 191 24.88 -21.74 -6.55
C CYS A 191 24.22 -20.47 -7.11
N ASP A 192 23.59 -19.67 -6.27
CA ASP A 192 23.00 -18.39 -6.68
C ASP A 192 23.18 -17.35 -5.55
N THR A 193 23.59 -16.14 -5.95
CA THR A 193 24.03 -15.06 -5.05
C THR A 193 23.06 -13.89 -4.98
N VAL A 194 21.89 -13.97 -5.60
CA VAL A 194 20.96 -12.82 -5.67
C VAL A 194 20.33 -12.52 -4.31
N TYR A 195 19.82 -13.55 -3.63
CA TYR A 195 19.29 -13.39 -2.28
C TYR A 195 20.08 -14.26 -1.30
N HIS A 196 20.70 -13.64 -0.31
CA HIS A 196 21.59 -14.33 0.65
C HIS A 196 20.89 -14.83 1.91
N ALA A 197 19.83 -14.16 2.35
CA ALA A 197 19.03 -14.49 3.53
C ALA A 197 17.62 -13.94 3.34
N GLY A 198 16.67 -14.34 4.18
CA GLY A 198 15.31 -13.82 4.14
C GLY A 198 14.32 -14.75 4.81
N LYS A 199 13.03 -14.39 4.77
CA LYS A 199 11.96 -15.21 5.35
C LYS A 199 11.82 -16.54 4.61
N VAL A 200 11.13 -17.48 5.25
CA VAL A 200 10.86 -18.81 4.72
C VAL A 200 9.39 -19.15 4.86
N GLY A 201 8.86 -19.97 3.96
CA GLY A 201 7.46 -20.33 4.01
C GLY A 201 7.03 -21.30 2.93
N PHE A 202 5.74 -21.39 2.76
CA PHE A 202 5.07 -22.21 1.75
C PHE A 202 4.23 -21.33 0.82
N ARG A 203 4.29 -21.59 -0.47
CA ARG A 203 3.46 -20.94 -1.49
C ARG A 203 2.78 -21.96 -2.35
N SER A 204 1.50 -21.74 -2.65
CA SER A 204 0.69 -22.60 -3.49
C SER A 204 -0.07 -21.78 -4.52
N ALA A 205 0.27 -21.99 -5.79
CA ALA A 205 -0.42 -21.46 -6.96
C ALA A 205 -1.28 -22.55 -7.64
N ASN A 206 -1.56 -23.65 -6.94
CA ASN A 206 -2.51 -24.69 -7.35
C ASN A 206 -3.25 -25.23 -6.13
N SER A 207 -4.24 -26.10 -6.35
CA SER A 207 -4.86 -26.86 -5.25
C SER A 207 -3.85 -27.84 -4.67
N SER A 208 -3.59 -27.73 -3.36
CA SER A 208 -2.58 -28.55 -2.68
C SER A 208 -2.83 -28.59 -1.17
N ARG A 209 -2.19 -29.58 -0.50
CA ARG A 209 -2.14 -29.70 0.96
C ARG A 209 -0.71 -29.61 1.47
N LEU A 210 -0.55 -28.96 2.60
CA LEU A 210 0.69 -28.89 3.38
C LEU A 210 0.43 -29.53 4.75
N ARG A 211 1.14 -30.61 5.06
CA ARG A 211 0.98 -31.33 6.34
C ARG A 211 2.10 -31.03 7.32
N ARG A 212 3.31 -30.83 6.84
CA ARG A 212 4.50 -30.51 7.65
C ARG A 212 5.25 -29.37 7.02
N PHE A 213 5.73 -28.46 7.84
CA PHE A 213 6.74 -27.48 7.48
C PHE A 213 7.65 -27.27 8.68
N GLU A 214 8.94 -27.43 8.49
CA GLU A 214 9.92 -27.34 9.56
C GLU A 214 11.19 -26.67 9.07
N VAL A 215 11.73 -25.77 9.86
CA VAL A 215 13.02 -25.12 9.63
C VAL A 215 13.96 -25.46 10.76
N SER A 216 15.15 -25.90 10.43
CA SER A 216 16.16 -26.30 11.42
C SER A 216 17.56 -25.81 11.04
N GLN A 217 18.41 -25.65 12.04
CA GLN A 217 19.79 -25.22 11.90
C GLN A 217 20.72 -26.07 12.77
N THR A 218 21.96 -26.24 12.30
CA THR A 218 23.05 -26.68 13.17
C THR A 218 23.40 -25.56 14.16
N PRO A 219 24.00 -25.89 15.31
CA PRO A 219 24.45 -24.87 16.27
C PRO A 219 25.39 -23.82 15.66
N GLY A 220 26.20 -24.23 14.67
CA GLY A 220 27.09 -23.31 13.94
C GLY A 220 26.32 -22.31 13.06
N GLN A 221 25.33 -22.77 12.30
CA GLN A 221 24.46 -21.93 11.47
C GLN A 221 23.68 -20.94 12.34
N ARG A 222 23.08 -21.42 13.42
CA ARG A 222 22.34 -20.60 14.37
C ARG A 222 23.19 -19.46 14.95
N ARG A 223 24.41 -19.73 15.41
CA ARG A 223 25.31 -18.69 15.89
C ARG A 223 25.65 -17.64 14.82
N ARG A 224 25.80 -18.05 13.55
CA ARG A 224 26.02 -17.08 12.44
C ARG A 224 24.82 -16.18 12.23
N ASP A 225 23.60 -16.71 12.24
CA ASP A 225 22.38 -15.93 12.08
C ASP A 225 22.12 -15.02 13.30
N GLU A 226 22.32 -15.50 14.51
CA GLU A 226 22.26 -14.67 15.73
C GLU A 226 23.25 -13.50 15.67
N SER A 227 24.48 -13.76 15.18
CA SER A 227 25.49 -12.70 15.00
C SER A 227 25.09 -11.70 13.91
N ARG A 228 24.46 -12.16 12.82
CA ARG A 228 23.92 -11.31 11.75
C ARG A 228 22.79 -10.42 12.28
N HIS A 229 21.85 -10.99 13.01
CA HIS A 229 20.76 -10.23 13.63
C HIS A 229 21.28 -9.21 14.64
N ALA A 230 22.22 -9.59 15.51
CA ALA A 230 22.83 -8.68 16.46
C ALA A 230 23.61 -7.53 15.77
N ARG A 231 24.23 -7.79 14.61
CA ARG A 231 24.83 -6.75 13.79
C ARG A 231 23.76 -5.80 13.24
N PHE A 232 22.68 -6.33 12.68
CA PHE A 232 21.58 -5.52 12.15
C PHE A 232 20.96 -4.61 13.23
N GLU A 233 20.75 -5.12 14.45
CA GLU A 233 20.25 -4.29 15.56
C GLU A 233 21.23 -3.16 15.93
N ARG A 234 22.55 -3.39 15.87
CA ARG A 234 23.53 -2.31 16.07
C ARG A 234 23.48 -1.29 14.93
N GLU A 235 23.39 -1.75 13.69
CA GLU A 235 23.25 -0.88 12.52
C GLU A 235 21.99 0.00 12.63
N ILE A 236 20.83 -0.53 13.07
CA ILE A 236 19.63 0.27 13.35
C ILE A 236 19.93 1.34 14.40
N ALA A 237 20.61 0.99 15.49
CA ALA A 237 20.94 1.94 16.53
C ALA A 237 21.91 3.04 16.04
N GLU A 238 22.89 2.68 15.21
CA GLU A 238 23.84 3.61 14.60
C GLU A 238 23.14 4.56 13.60
N TRP A 239 22.33 4.03 12.68
CA TRP A 239 21.59 4.85 11.70
C TRP A 239 20.52 5.71 12.36
N GLY A 240 19.92 5.22 13.45
CA GLY A 240 18.93 5.94 14.24
C GLY A 240 19.51 6.91 15.26
N ALA A 241 20.85 7.00 15.36
CA ALA A 241 21.48 7.92 16.29
C ALA A 241 21.08 9.38 16.01
N GLY A 242 20.58 10.07 17.02
CA GLY A 242 20.09 11.45 16.91
C GLY A 242 18.64 11.57 16.36
N ILE A 243 17.99 10.48 15.95
CA ILE A 243 16.57 10.51 15.63
C ILE A 243 15.78 10.37 16.94
N PRO A 244 14.95 11.38 17.32
CA PRO A 244 14.18 11.33 18.55
C PRO A 244 13.17 10.18 18.57
N ASP A 245 12.89 9.65 19.77
CA ASP A 245 11.75 8.76 19.97
C ASP A 245 10.44 9.51 19.79
N ALA A 246 9.36 8.78 19.55
CA ALA A 246 8.03 9.35 19.52
C ALA A 246 7.44 9.35 20.93
N THR A 247 6.85 10.47 21.33
CA THR A 247 6.11 10.59 22.59
C THR A 247 4.73 11.13 22.34
N LEU A 248 3.74 10.70 23.13
CA LEU A 248 2.38 11.22 23.09
C LEU A 248 2.38 12.66 23.63
N VAL A 249 2.11 13.62 22.76
CA VAL A 249 2.10 15.05 23.12
C VAL A 249 0.71 15.59 23.35
N ARG A 250 -0.31 15.00 22.70
CA ARG A 250 -1.69 15.47 22.81
C ARG A 250 -2.70 14.40 22.42
N THR A 251 -3.91 14.52 22.96
CA THR A 251 -5.07 13.72 22.52
C THR A 251 -6.28 14.63 22.32
N TYR A 252 -7.07 14.30 21.28
CA TYR A 252 -8.35 14.95 21.02
C TYR A 252 -9.44 13.88 20.95
N ARG A 253 -10.48 14.01 21.75
CA ARG A 253 -11.68 13.17 21.64
C ARG A 253 -12.63 13.80 20.64
N THR A 254 -13.00 13.07 19.59
CA THR A 254 -13.92 13.58 18.56
C THR A 254 -15.29 13.96 19.15
N ALA A 255 -15.72 13.29 20.21
CA ALA A 255 -16.94 13.64 20.96
C ALA A 255 -16.84 15.00 21.63
N ASP A 256 -15.70 15.32 22.27
CA ASP A 256 -15.48 16.60 22.94
C ASP A 256 -15.33 17.74 21.91
N LEU A 257 -14.70 17.44 20.79
CA LEU A 257 -14.62 18.36 19.66
C LEU A 257 -15.97 18.53 18.94
N GLY A 258 -16.89 17.59 19.09
CA GLY A 258 -18.18 17.57 18.39
C GLY A 258 -18.09 17.20 16.90
N GLY A 259 -16.99 16.58 16.47
CA GLY A 259 -16.78 16.15 15.11
C GLY A 259 -15.35 15.67 14.84
N SER A 260 -15.05 15.41 13.56
CA SER A 260 -13.74 14.95 13.11
C SER A 260 -12.79 16.12 12.88
N PRO A 261 -11.61 16.14 13.50
CA PRO A 261 -10.65 17.23 13.31
C PRO A 261 -9.82 17.08 12.03
N VAL A 262 -9.58 18.20 11.37
CA VAL A 262 -8.62 18.37 10.28
C VAL A 262 -7.62 19.46 10.68
N PHE A 263 -6.32 19.13 10.63
CA PHE A 263 -5.26 20.06 11.03
C PHE A 263 -4.69 20.73 9.78
N ARG A 264 -4.82 22.04 9.69
CA ARG A 264 -4.34 22.80 8.53
C ARG A 264 -4.08 24.26 8.90
N ASP A 265 -3.14 24.88 8.20
CA ASP A 265 -3.01 26.32 8.18
C ASP A 265 -4.09 26.92 7.26
N PHE A 266 -5.12 27.52 7.79
CA PHE A 266 -6.18 28.12 6.99
C PHE A 266 -6.56 29.55 7.41
N SER A 267 -6.41 29.89 8.68
CA SER A 267 -6.72 31.24 9.17
C SER A 267 -5.54 32.19 9.00
N GLU A 268 -4.32 31.72 9.27
CA GLU A 268 -3.06 32.46 9.15
C GLU A 268 -1.97 31.58 8.55
N PRO A 269 -1.08 32.12 7.71
CA PRO A 269 0.01 31.36 7.12
C PRO A 269 0.92 30.72 8.19
N GLY A 270 1.17 29.42 8.06
CA GLY A 270 2.08 28.69 8.94
C GLY A 270 1.56 28.44 10.35
N ARG A 271 0.35 28.88 10.71
CA ARG A 271 -0.33 28.50 11.95
C ARG A 271 -1.40 27.45 11.68
N PHE A 272 -1.15 26.22 12.08
CA PHE A 272 -2.05 25.09 11.88
C PHE A 272 -3.10 25.03 12.99
N ASP A 273 -4.32 25.40 12.65
CA ASP A 273 -5.50 25.34 13.49
C ASP A 273 -6.29 24.04 13.25
N ILE A 274 -7.36 23.83 14.01
CA ILE A 274 -8.19 22.64 13.92
C ILE A 274 -9.52 23.02 13.28
N LEU A 275 -9.81 22.48 12.10
CA LEU A 275 -11.14 22.51 11.52
C LEU A 275 -11.91 21.28 11.97
N VAL A 276 -13.08 21.44 12.57
CA VAL A 276 -13.88 20.34 13.09
C VAL A 276 -15.14 20.16 12.26
N GLU A 277 -15.21 19.05 11.55
CA GLU A 277 -16.38 18.64 10.78
C GLU A 277 -17.37 17.87 11.66
N GLY A 278 -18.51 18.46 11.95
CA GLY A 278 -19.51 17.88 12.84
C GLY A 278 -20.94 18.29 12.47
N LYS A 279 -21.80 18.44 13.49
CA LYS A 279 -23.15 19.02 13.30
C LYS A 279 -23.08 20.48 12.84
N GLN A 280 -22.01 21.14 13.20
CA GLN A 280 -21.60 22.48 12.82
C GLN A 280 -20.16 22.42 12.37
N LEU A 281 -19.75 23.32 11.46
CA LEU A 281 -18.34 23.46 11.12
C LEU A 281 -17.70 24.47 12.08
N ARG A 282 -16.61 24.10 12.73
CA ARG A 282 -15.91 24.94 13.69
C ARG A 282 -14.43 25.03 13.41
N ALA A 283 -13.88 26.19 13.60
CA ALA A 283 -12.43 26.42 13.63
C ALA A 283 -11.99 26.63 15.09
N LEU A 284 -11.00 25.89 15.51
CA LEU A 284 -10.45 25.96 16.86
C LEU A 284 -8.95 26.19 16.80
N THR A 285 -8.41 26.87 17.84
CA THR A 285 -6.97 26.88 18.06
C THR A 285 -6.46 25.49 18.47
N PRO A 286 -5.16 25.24 18.45
CA PRO A 286 -4.61 23.98 18.96
C PRO A 286 -5.02 23.63 20.39
N GLU A 287 -5.28 24.65 21.23
CA GLU A 287 -5.71 24.50 22.62
C GLU A 287 -7.22 24.24 22.74
N GLY A 288 -7.97 24.29 21.62
CA GLY A 288 -9.42 24.08 21.60
C GLY A 288 -10.26 25.33 21.76
N ALA A 289 -9.67 26.53 21.76
CA ALA A 289 -10.45 27.78 21.80
C ALA A 289 -11.12 28.04 20.44
N LEU A 290 -12.39 28.49 20.48
CA LEU A 290 -13.15 28.76 19.26
C LEU A 290 -12.59 30.00 18.55
N ILE A 291 -12.28 29.85 17.25
CA ILE A 291 -11.94 30.96 16.35
C ILE A 291 -13.21 31.46 15.67
N TRP A 292 -13.95 30.57 15.04
CA TRP A 292 -15.26 30.85 14.43
C TRP A 292 -16.09 29.58 14.30
N GLU A 293 -17.39 29.75 14.06
CA GLU A 293 -18.37 28.68 13.87
C GLU A 293 -19.33 29.01 12.73
N VAL A 294 -19.63 28.01 11.90
CA VAL A 294 -20.71 28.04 10.92
C VAL A 294 -21.82 27.13 11.44
N PRO A 295 -23.05 27.63 11.69
CA PRO A 295 -24.11 26.89 12.38
C PRO A 295 -24.84 25.90 11.46
N GLU A 296 -24.11 25.28 10.54
CA GLU A 296 -24.62 24.20 9.67
C GLU A 296 -23.57 23.11 9.49
N ARG A 297 -24.06 21.93 9.09
CA ARG A 297 -23.20 20.80 8.80
C ARG A 297 -22.49 21.00 7.47
N ILE A 298 -21.18 21.08 7.51
CA ILE A 298 -20.31 21.10 6.32
C ILE A 298 -19.26 20.02 6.50
N VAL A 299 -19.01 19.25 5.47
CA VAL A 299 -18.16 18.04 5.51
C VAL A 299 -17.26 17.92 4.30
N ARG A 300 -16.26 17.05 4.41
CA ARG A 300 -15.25 16.78 3.35
C ARG A 300 -14.54 18.05 2.90
N CYS A 301 -14.15 18.84 3.88
CA CYS A 301 -13.51 20.13 3.64
C CYS A 301 -12.12 19.93 3.04
N VAL A 302 -11.85 20.70 2.00
CA VAL A 302 -10.51 20.88 1.41
C VAL A 302 -10.17 22.37 1.37
N PHE A 303 -8.90 22.68 1.15
CA PHE A 303 -8.38 24.04 1.28
C PHE A 303 -7.78 24.48 -0.03
N SER A 304 -7.92 25.78 -0.35
CA SER A 304 -7.18 26.38 -1.45
C SER A 304 -5.67 26.23 -1.24
N ARG A 305 -4.93 26.18 -2.33
CA ARG A 305 -3.48 26.07 -2.27
C ARG A 305 -2.85 27.33 -1.68
N ASP A 306 -3.30 28.49 -2.10
CA ASP A 306 -2.71 29.77 -1.73
C ASP A 306 -3.49 30.49 -0.63
N PHE A 307 -2.79 31.34 0.10
CA PHE A 307 -3.37 32.27 1.06
C PHE A 307 -3.78 33.56 0.38
N GLY A 308 -5.06 33.89 0.52
CA GLY A 308 -5.57 35.22 0.20
C GLY A 308 -5.73 36.10 1.44
N PRO A 309 -6.25 37.33 1.27
CA PRO A 309 -6.57 38.22 2.39
C PRO A 309 -7.54 37.64 3.41
N ALA A 310 -8.40 36.71 2.98
CA ALA A 310 -9.40 36.04 3.80
C ALA A 310 -8.89 34.71 4.46
N GLY A 311 -7.60 34.46 4.41
CA GLY A 311 -7.03 33.16 4.73
C GLY A 311 -7.07 32.22 3.52
N ARG A 312 -6.90 30.91 3.74
CA ARG A 312 -7.23 29.92 2.70
C ARG A 312 -8.74 29.84 2.52
N LEU A 313 -9.19 29.65 1.30
CA LEU A 313 -10.57 29.26 1.06
C LEU A 313 -10.77 27.80 1.49
N ILE A 314 -11.91 27.53 2.10
CA ILE A 314 -12.33 26.20 2.52
C ILE A 314 -13.52 25.81 1.65
N TYR A 315 -13.42 24.66 0.97
CA TYR A 315 -14.47 24.11 0.13
C TYR A 315 -15.04 22.89 0.80
N GLY A 316 -16.36 22.84 0.97
CA GLY A 316 -17.03 21.73 1.64
C GLY A 316 -18.42 21.48 1.07
N PHE A 317 -19.01 20.35 1.48
CA PHE A 317 -20.36 19.98 1.09
C PHE A 317 -21.34 20.29 2.21
N ALA A 318 -22.48 20.88 1.83
CA ALA A 318 -23.51 21.37 2.73
C ALA A 318 -24.92 21.08 2.17
N GLY A 319 -25.94 21.63 2.83
CA GLY A 319 -27.32 21.57 2.39
C GLY A 319 -28.05 20.31 2.84
N LYS A 320 -29.10 19.96 2.13
CA LYS A 320 -29.92 18.78 2.45
C LYS A 320 -29.20 17.52 2.09
N ARG A 321 -29.40 16.50 2.91
CA ARG A 321 -28.90 15.15 2.65
C ARG A 321 -29.86 14.43 1.73
N GLU A 322 -29.34 14.00 0.60
CA GLU A 322 -30.06 13.23 -0.40
C GLU A 322 -29.54 11.80 -0.47
N GLU A 323 -30.43 10.85 -0.63
CA GLU A 323 -30.06 9.47 -0.94
C GLU A 323 -29.72 9.35 -2.40
N ARG A 324 -28.52 8.84 -2.69
CA ARG A 324 -28.07 8.57 -4.04
C ARG A 324 -27.71 7.09 -4.16
N ARG A 325 -28.18 6.45 -5.23
CA ARG A 325 -27.85 5.06 -5.50
C ARG A 325 -26.51 4.98 -6.23
N ALA A 326 -25.68 4.07 -5.79
CA ALA A 326 -24.38 3.81 -6.39
C ALA A 326 -24.15 2.30 -6.50
N LYS A 327 -23.37 1.87 -7.45
CA LYS A 327 -22.82 0.51 -7.48
C LYS A 327 -21.48 0.48 -6.74
N ASP A 328 -21.28 -0.53 -5.92
CA ASP A 328 -19.97 -0.76 -5.30
C ASP A 328 -19.00 -1.44 -6.30
N ILE A 329 -17.73 -1.57 -5.89
CA ILE A 329 -16.67 -2.21 -6.70
C ILE A 329 -17.04 -3.67 -7.07
N ALA A 330 -17.78 -4.35 -6.22
CA ALA A 330 -18.21 -5.73 -6.43
C ALA A 330 -19.50 -5.85 -7.29
N GLY A 331 -20.06 -4.71 -7.71
CA GLY A 331 -21.29 -4.65 -8.50
C GLY A 331 -22.57 -4.66 -7.67
N GLY A 332 -22.48 -4.63 -6.34
CA GLY A 332 -23.63 -4.46 -5.44
C GLY A 332 -24.21 -3.05 -5.51
N GLU A 333 -25.51 -2.91 -5.26
CA GLU A 333 -26.12 -1.59 -5.09
C GLU A 333 -25.91 -1.10 -3.66
N SER A 334 -25.44 0.13 -3.52
CA SER A 334 -25.36 0.87 -2.26
C SER A 334 -26.16 2.15 -2.33
N VAL A 335 -26.69 2.57 -1.20
CA VAL A 335 -27.35 3.87 -1.07
C VAL A 335 -26.43 4.75 -0.23
N LEU A 336 -25.98 5.85 -0.84
CA LEU A 336 -25.16 6.84 -0.20
C LEU A 336 -26.01 8.06 0.14
N THR A 337 -25.84 8.57 1.34
CA THR A 337 -26.43 9.86 1.71
C THR A 337 -25.36 10.93 1.54
N VAL A 338 -25.62 11.87 0.66
CA VAL A 338 -24.71 12.97 0.32
C VAL A 338 -25.39 14.32 0.52
N GLU A 339 -24.61 15.32 0.82
CA GLU A 339 -25.04 16.71 0.84
C GLU A 339 -25.26 17.19 -0.61
N ASN A 340 -26.26 18.05 -0.86
CA ASN A 340 -26.66 18.46 -2.21
C ASN A 340 -26.05 19.79 -2.68
N GLU A 341 -25.28 20.47 -1.84
CA GLU A 341 -24.67 21.76 -2.12
C GLU A 341 -23.17 21.75 -1.89
N MET A 342 -22.44 22.61 -2.56
CA MET A 342 -21.05 22.96 -2.28
C MET A 342 -21.00 24.40 -1.79
N VAL A 343 -20.10 24.67 -0.83
CA VAL A 343 -19.88 25.98 -0.24
C VAL A 343 -18.42 26.37 -0.26
N VAL A 344 -18.16 27.66 -0.35
CA VAL A 344 -16.83 28.27 -0.18
C VAL A 344 -16.85 29.18 1.05
N ILE A 345 -15.87 28.98 1.92
CA ILE A 345 -15.78 29.63 3.23
C ILE A 345 -14.43 30.33 3.36
N GLU A 346 -14.42 31.52 3.87
CA GLU A 346 -13.20 32.22 4.25
C GLU A 346 -12.55 31.58 5.48
N GLY A 347 -11.31 31.12 5.37
CA GLY A 347 -10.63 30.43 6.47
C GLY A 347 -10.38 31.28 7.70
N ARG A 348 -10.26 32.63 7.54
CA ARG A 348 -10.03 33.54 8.66
C ARG A 348 -11.31 33.83 9.46
N THR A 349 -12.45 33.94 8.78
CA THR A 349 -13.69 34.45 9.38
C THR A 349 -14.81 33.43 9.51
N GLY A 350 -14.75 32.31 8.78
CA GLY A 350 -15.84 31.35 8.67
C GLY A 350 -17.01 31.85 7.80
N LYS A 351 -16.89 33.01 7.14
CA LYS A 351 -17.96 33.53 6.29
C LYS A 351 -18.11 32.67 5.02
N ILE A 352 -19.34 32.23 4.75
CA ILE A 352 -19.68 31.59 3.47
C ILE A 352 -19.73 32.70 2.40
N VAL A 353 -18.91 32.55 1.37
CA VAL A 353 -18.78 33.55 0.28
C VAL A 353 -19.36 33.08 -1.03
N ALA A 354 -19.53 31.76 -1.21
CA ALA A 354 -20.22 31.18 -2.36
C ALA A 354 -20.97 29.92 -1.97
N ARG A 355 -22.03 29.61 -2.70
CA ARG A 355 -22.85 28.40 -2.56
C ARG A 355 -23.45 28.02 -3.90
N ALA A 356 -23.38 26.73 -4.24
CA ALA A 356 -23.99 26.20 -5.45
C ALA A 356 -24.55 24.79 -5.22
N GLU A 357 -25.60 24.45 -5.94
CA GLU A 357 -26.09 23.08 -5.98
C GLU A 357 -25.08 22.17 -6.68
N LEU A 358 -24.95 20.94 -6.17
CA LEU A 358 -24.14 19.91 -6.83
C LEU A 358 -24.82 19.45 -8.12
N PRO A 359 -24.03 19.00 -9.09
CA PRO A 359 -24.58 18.41 -10.30
C PRO A 359 -25.57 17.25 -10.00
N PRO A 360 -26.63 17.10 -10.78
CA PRO A 360 -27.63 16.06 -10.54
C PRO A 360 -27.00 14.67 -10.63
N ASN A 361 -27.45 13.78 -9.74
CA ASN A 361 -27.01 12.39 -9.76
C ASN A 361 -27.55 11.68 -11.01
N VAL A 362 -26.67 10.94 -11.69
CA VAL A 362 -27.07 9.99 -12.71
C VAL A 362 -27.12 8.58 -12.07
N PRO A 363 -28.24 7.85 -12.13
CA PRO A 363 -28.46 6.61 -11.37
C PRO A 363 -27.43 5.50 -11.60
N THR A 364 -26.68 5.55 -12.69
CA THR A 364 -25.66 4.57 -13.07
C THR A 364 -24.27 4.92 -12.59
N GLN A 365 -24.11 6.00 -11.86
CA GLN A 365 -22.83 6.51 -11.42
C GLN A 365 -22.37 5.85 -10.12
N ARG A 366 -21.06 5.55 -10.04
CA ARG A 366 -20.41 5.13 -8.81
C ARG A 366 -19.88 6.34 -8.08
N PHE A 367 -20.24 6.46 -6.80
CA PHE A 367 -19.72 7.51 -5.95
C PHE A 367 -18.45 7.02 -5.27
N PHE A 368 -17.33 7.42 -5.80
CA PHE A 368 -16.09 7.41 -5.05
C PHE A 368 -15.51 8.81 -5.10
N ASP A 369 -15.42 9.43 -3.94
CA ASP A 369 -14.62 10.61 -3.70
C ASP A 369 -15.07 11.90 -4.42
N TRP A 370 -16.20 12.43 -3.99
CA TRP A 370 -16.59 13.82 -4.28
C TRP A 370 -15.71 14.86 -3.57
N SER A 371 -14.50 14.50 -3.15
CA SER A 371 -13.62 15.49 -2.52
C SER A 371 -13.21 16.51 -3.56
N PRO A 372 -13.48 17.80 -3.33
CA PRO A 372 -13.00 18.85 -4.21
C PRO A 372 -11.47 18.85 -4.24
N ARG A 373 -10.90 19.31 -5.34
CA ARG A 373 -9.45 19.56 -5.46
C ARG A 373 -9.25 20.99 -5.93
N SER A 374 -8.44 21.77 -5.21
CA SER A 374 -8.11 23.12 -5.63
C SER A 374 -7.00 23.13 -6.68
N ALA A 375 -7.10 24.00 -7.65
CA ALA A 375 -6.19 24.11 -8.78
C ALA A 375 -6.12 25.56 -9.31
N SER A 376 -5.16 25.81 -10.17
CA SER A 376 -5.00 27.06 -10.94
C SER A 376 -5.35 26.82 -12.41
N LEU A 377 -6.62 26.60 -12.73
CA LEU A 377 -7.06 26.27 -14.09
C LEU A 377 -7.34 27.51 -14.94
N ALA A 378 -8.31 28.31 -14.52
CA ALA A 378 -8.65 29.55 -15.18
C ALA A 378 -7.90 30.75 -14.57
N ASN A 379 -7.61 30.64 -13.28
CA ASN A 379 -6.88 31.65 -12.50
C ASN A 379 -5.58 31.06 -11.95
N SER A 380 -4.53 31.85 -11.91
CA SER A 380 -3.21 31.41 -11.39
C SER A 380 -3.09 31.46 -9.85
N ASP A 381 -4.21 31.55 -9.13
CA ASP A 381 -4.25 31.78 -7.68
C ASP A 381 -4.62 30.52 -6.85
N GLY A 382 -4.72 29.34 -7.49
CA GLY A 382 -5.01 28.09 -6.80
C GLY A 382 -6.40 28.01 -6.16
N THR A 383 -7.36 28.79 -6.65
CA THR A 383 -8.71 28.88 -6.09
C THR A 383 -9.79 28.22 -6.94
N ASP A 384 -9.47 27.73 -8.12
CA ASP A 384 -10.40 26.93 -8.92
C ASP A 384 -10.60 25.55 -8.30
N ILE A 385 -11.73 24.92 -8.59
CA ILE A 385 -12.13 23.64 -7.98
C ILE A 385 -12.44 22.61 -9.04
N VAL A 386 -11.92 21.42 -8.86
CA VAL A 386 -12.32 20.26 -9.65
C VAL A 386 -13.06 19.26 -8.78
N LEU A 387 -14.24 18.87 -9.22
CA LEU A 387 -14.98 17.70 -8.76
C LEU A 387 -14.82 16.57 -9.76
N ARG A 388 -14.84 15.35 -9.27
CA ARG A 388 -14.86 14.17 -10.12
C ARG A 388 -15.89 13.15 -9.67
N GLU A 389 -16.36 12.38 -10.62
CA GLU A 389 -17.22 11.25 -10.42
C GLU A 389 -16.78 10.09 -11.32
N TRP A 390 -16.79 8.89 -10.78
CA TRP A 390 -16.57 7.70 -11.57
C TRP A 390 -17.84 7.21 -12.21
N ARG A 391 -17.78 6.86 -13.50
CA ARG A 391 -18.91 6.33 -14.27
C ARG A 391 -18.68 4.87 -14.66
N ASP A 392 -19.74 4.09 -14.58
CA ASP A 392 -19.75 2.65 -14.95
C ASP A 392 -20.85 2.33 -15.99
N ASP A 393 -21.48 3.35 -16.53
CA ASP A 393 -22.65 3.23 -17.42
C ASP A 393 -22.30 2.85 -18.87
N HIS A 394 -21.01 2.74 -19.19
CA HIS A 394 -20.54 2.44 -20.54
C HIS A 394 -19.67 1.19 -20.67
N GLY A 395 -19.78 0.25 -19.72
CA GLY A 395 -19.18 -1.10 -19.86
C GLY A 395 -17.65 -1.17 -19.77
N GLY A 396 -16.99 -0.11 -19.32
CA GLY A 396 -15.52 -0.08 -19.26
C GLY A 396 -14.96 0.97 -18.30
N GLY A 397 -15.80 1.55 -17.49
CA GLY A 397 -15.42 2.67 -16.64
C GLY A 397 -15.39 3.99 -17.40
N GLY A 398 -15.34 5.07 -16.68
CA GLY A 398 -15.27 6.43 -17.20
C GLY A 398 -15.13 7.42 -16.06
N ILE A 399 -14.85 8.65 -16.39
CA ILE A 399 -14.77 9.75 -15.45
C ILE A 399 -15.63 10.89 -15.91
N ARG A 400 -16.29 11.56 -14.97
CA ARG A 400 -16.93 12.83 -15.18
C ARG A 400 -16.26 13.86 -14.30
N LEU A 401 -15.89 14.98 -14.88
CA LEU A 401 -15.15 16.06 -14.24
C LEU A 401 -15.96 17.32 -14.37
N TRP A 402 -15.95 18.14 -13.32
CA TRP A 402 -16.48 19.50 -13.32
C TRP A 402 -15.42 20.42 -12.76
N ALA A 403 -15.18 21.52 -13.44
CA ALA A 403 -14.36 22.59 -12.93
C ALA A 403 -15.20 23.83 -12.63
N TYR A 404 -14.94 24.46 -11.51
CA TYR A 404 -15.60 25.65 -11.04
C TYR A 404 -14.56 26.70 -10.68
N ASP A 405 -14.91 27.97 -10.87
CA ASP A 405 -14.15 29.06 -10.30
C ASP A 405 -14.40 29.17 -8.78
N ARG A 406 -13.70 30.10 -8.10
CA ARG A 406 -13.87 30.36 -6.67
C ARG A 406 -15.28 30.83 -6.26
N GLY A 407 -16.06 31.32 -7.20
CA GLY A 407 -17.46 31.72 -7.00
C GLY A 407 -18.45 30.60 -7.20
N LEU A 408 -17.94 29.37 -7.50
CA LEU A 408 -18.69 28.19 -7.86
C LEU A 408 -19.48 28.33 -9.17
N ASN A 409 -19.02 29.20 -10.07
CA ASN A 409 -19.52 29.21 -11.45
C ASN A 409 -18.87 28.08 -12.22
N LEU A 410 -19.67 27.30 -12.94
CA LEU A 410 -19.17 26.20 -13.76
C LEU A 410 -18.30 26.75 -14.89
N LEU A 411 -17.03 26.35 -14.94
CA LEU A 411 -16.10 26.68 -16.01
C LEU A 411 -16.31 25.71 -17.18
N TRP A 412 -16.28 24.41 -16.88
CA TRP A 412 -16.51 23.37 -17.87
C TRP A 412 -16.93 22.05 -17.19
N GLU A 413 -17.53 21.18 -17.99
CA GLU A 413 -17.83 19.80 -17.68
C GLU A 413 -17.23 18.92 -18.75
N HIS A 414 -16.59 17.82 -18.33
CA HIS A 414 -16.04 16.82 -19.22
C HIS A 414 -16.52 15.43 -18.83
N VAL A 415 -17.01 14.67 -19.82
CA VAL A 415 -17.40 13.26 -19.65
C VAL A 415 -16.52 12.42 -20.54
N GLN A 416 -15.77 11.54 -19.94
CA GLN A 416 -14.90 10.62 -20.65
C GLN A 416 -15.37 9.20 -20.43
N THR A 417 -15.61 8.51 -21.54
CA THR A 417 -16.16 7.16 -21.58
C THR A 417 -15.23 6.24 -22.35
N GLY A 418 -15.21 4.98 -21.96
CA GLY A 418 -14.42 3.96 -22.62
C GLY A 418 -13.34 3.36 -21.72
N ALA A 419 -12.93 2.18 -22.14
CA ALA A 419 -12.01 1.34 -21.38
C ALA A 419 -10.64 1.97 -21.10
N HIS A 420 -10.20 2.94 -21.89
CA HIS A 420 -8.90 3.60 -21.78
C HIS A 420 -8.75 4.54 -20.58
N TYR A 421 -9.86 4.84 -19.93
CA TYR A 421 -9.90 5.94 -18.99
C TYR A 421 -10.13 5.50 -17.56
N GLY A 422 -10.03 4.23 -17.26
CA GLY A 422 -10.16 3.59 -15.95
C GLY A 422 -10.41 4.52 -14.76
N HIS A 423 -10.91 4.01 -13.69
CA HIS A 423 -11.18 4.85 -12.54
C HIS A 423 -9.91 5.46 -11.99
N HIS A 424 -10.01 6.68 -11.56
CA HIS A 424 -8.90 7.42 -11.04
C HIS A 424 -9.18 7.81 -9.61
N TRP A 425 -8.43 7.23 -8.71
CA TRP A 425 -8.51 7.59 -7.30
C TRP A 425 -7.85 8.94 -7.00
N ALA A 426 -6.98 9.44 -7.89
CA ALA A 426 -6.28 10.69 -7.68
C ALA A 426 -6.25 11.56 -8.92
N LEU A 427 -6.38 12.86 -8.70
CA LEU A 427 -6.02 13.92 -9.62
C LEU A 427 -4.69 14.52 -9.17
N ASP A 428 -3.90 15.00 -10.10
CA ASP A 428 -2.74 15.83 -9.81
C ASP A 428 -2.69 17.04 -10.75
N PHE A 429 -2.06 18.13 -10.30
CA PHE A 429 -2.05 19.39 -10.99
C PHE A 429 -0.64 19.95 -11.01
N PHE A 430 -0.21 20.38 -12.17
CA PHE A 430 1.09 21.02 -12.37
C PHE A 430 1.04 21.90 -13.63
N ASP A 431 1.69 23.05 -13.57
CA ASP A 431 1.88 23.93 -14.73
C ASP A 431 2.99 23.31 -15.61
N VAL A 432 2.58 22.53 -16.60
CA VAL A 432 3.49 21.74 -17.43
C VAL A 432 4.20 22.59 -18.46
N ASP A 433 3.50 23.59 -19.04
CA ASP A 433 4.02 24.44 -20.10
C ASP A 433 4.54 25.82 -19.64
N GLY A 434 4.41 26.11 -18.33
CA GLY A 434 4.94 27.33 -17.71
C GLY A 434 4.11 28.59 -17.99
N ASP A 435 2.85 28.45 -18.37
CA ASP A 435 1.97 29.59 -18.69
C ASP A 435 1.32 30.24 -17.44
N GLY A 436 1.57 29.67 -16.25
CA GLY A 436 1.02 30.11 -14.97
C GLY A 436 -0.33 29.47 -14.63
N ARG A 437 -0.83 28.56 -15.46
CA ARG A 437 -2.01 27.73 -15.20
C ARG A 437 -1.60 26.29 -15.11
N GLU A 438 -2.39 25.51 -14.41
CA GLU A 438 -2.06 24.10 -14.23
C GLU A 438 -2.82 23.22 -15.21
N GLU A 439 -2.11 22.27 -15.77
CA GLU A 439 -2.70 21.09 -16.36
C GLU A 439 -3.14 20.13 -15.27
N MET A 440 -4.19 19.37 -15.58
CA MET A 440 -4.75 18.36 -14.71
C MET A 440 -4.47 16.96 -15.25
N LEU A 441 -3.72 16.20 -14.52
CA LEU A 441 -3.55 14.76 -14.78
C LEU A 441 -4.69 14.01 -14.09
N ALA A 442 -5.62 13.48 -14.86
CA ALA A 442 -6.71 12.65 -14.39
C ALA A 442 -6.58 11.27 -15.01
N GLY A 443 -6.08 10.34 -14.24
CA GLY A 443 -5.77 9.02 -14.70
C GLY A 443 -4.73 8.95 -15.79
N GLY A 444 -5.08 8.37 -16.92
CA GLY A 444 -4.21 8.28 -18.07
C GLY A 444 -4.32 9.46 -19.03
N CYS A 445 -4.94 10.57 -18.65
CA CYS A 445 -5.11 11.73 -19.53
C CYS A 445 -4.64 13.02 -18.88
N LEU A 446 -3.93 13.84 -19.63
CA LEU A 446 -3.62 15.20 -19.26
C LEU A 446 -4.63 16.15 -19.92
N TYR A 447 -5.21 17.02 -19.09
CA TYR A 447 -6.17 18.02 -19.50
C TYR A 447 -5.56 19.40 -19.34
N ARG A 448 -5.78 20.28 -20.29
CA ARG A 448 -5.56 21.70 -20.13
C ARG A 448 -6.58 22.31 -19.15
N GLY A 449 -6.29 23.48 -18.62
CA GLY A 449 -7.16 24.19 -17.70
C GLY A 449 -8.57 24.48 -18.23
N ASP A 450 -8.79 24.44 -19.54
CA ASP A 450 -10.09 24.58 -20.20
C ASP A 450 -10.85 23.24 -20.39
N GLY A 451 -10.29 22.14 -19.90
CA GLY A 451 -10.89 20.80 -19.99
C GLY A 451 -10.58 20.05 -21.28
N THR A 452 -9.79 20.59 -22.20
CA THR A 452 -9.35 19.88 -23.41
C THR A 452 -8.27 18.87 -23.09
N ILE A 453 -8.31 17.69 -23.73
CA ILE A 453 -7.30 16.65 -23.55
C ILE A 453 -6.08 16.99 -24.39
N LEU A 454 -4.92 17.10 -23.74
CA LEU A 454 -3.63 17.27 -24.40
C LEU A 454 -3.07 15.95 -24.90
N TRP A 455 -3.12 14.92 -24.08
CA TRP A 455 -2.71 13.56 -24.45
C TRP A 455 -3.41 12.50 -23.62
N THR A 456 -3.40 11.28 -24.16
CA THR A 456 -3.76 10.04 -23.43
C THR A 456 -2.51 9.17 -23.35
N HIS A 457 -2.30 8.51 -22.22
CA HIS A 457 -1.18 7.63 -21.96
C HIS A 457 -1.04 6.58 -23.06
N ASP A 458 0.14 6.47 -23.66
CA ASP A 458 0.43 5.64 -24.83
C ASP A 458 0.32 4.12 -24.59
N ARG A 459 0.31 3.70 -23.31
CA ARG A 459 0.17 2.29 -22.88
C ARG A 459 -1.19 1.97 -22.24
N ALA A 460 -2.17 2.85 -22.35
CA ALA A 460 -3.49 2.64 -21.74
C ALA A 460 -4.16 1.34 -22.22
N ASP A 461 -4.07 1.02 -23.52
CA ASP A 461 -4.63 -0.21 -24.10
C ASP A 461 -3.93 -1.48 -23.61
N GLU A 462 -2.59 -1.46 -23.54
CA GLU A 462 -1.81 -2.57 -22.97
C GLU A 462 -2.22 -2.83 -21.53
N MET A 463 -2.33 -1.76 -20.73
CA MET A 463 -2.66 -1.86 -19.32
C MET A 463 -4.04 -2.52 -19.08
N GLN A 464 -5.01 -2.32 -19.96
CA GLN A 464 -6.33 -2.93 -19.86
C GLN A 464 -6.35 -4.43 -20.07
N GLN A 465 -5.36 -4.97 -20.79
CA GLN A 465 -5.23 -6.40 -21.00
C GLN A 465 -4.64 -7.12 -19.79
N ILE A 466 -4.11 -6.36 -18.83
CA ILE A 466 -3.51 -6.90 -17.61
C ILE A 466 -4.60 -7.06 -16.55
N ARG A 467 -4.77 -8.27 -16.04
CA ARG A 467 -5.72 -8.55 -14.97
C ARG A 467 -5.39 -7.71 -13.72
N GLY A 468 -6.42 -7.06 -13.14
CA GLY A 468 -6.24 -6.20 -11.97
C GLY A 468 -5.58 -4.85 -12.28
N ALA A 469 -5.47 -4.51 -13.56
CA ALA A 469 -5.11 -3.19 -14.06
C ALA A 469 -6.31 -2.57 -14.79
N GLY A 470 -6.06 -1.64 -15.71
CA GLY A 470 -7.14 -0.93 -16.43
C GLY A 470 -7.66 0.27 -15.67
N HIS A 471 -6.94 0.71 -14.64
CA HIS A 471 -7.22 1.90 -13.85
C HIS A 471 -5.92 2.46 -13.28
N TYR A 472 -5.96 3.73 -12.88
CA TYR A 472 -4.84 4.41 -12.25
C TYR A 472 -5.21 4.76 -10.80
N ASP A 473 -4.62 4.07 -9.85
CA ASP A 473 -4.91 4.26 -8.42
C ASP A 473 -4.31 5.54 -7.85
N ALA A 474 -3.18 5.97 -8.40
CA ALA A 474 -2.53 7.21 -7.99
C ALA A 474 -1.70 7.77 -9.15
N VAL A 475 -1.64 9.09 -9.22
CA VAL A 475 -0.82 9.81 -10.18
C VAL A 475 -0.08 10.95 -9.48
N VAL A 476 1.09 11.30 -9.99
CA VAL A 476 1.84 12.50 -9.58
C VAL A 476 2.61 13.03 -10.78
N MET A 477 2.68 14.34 -10.94
CA MET A 477 3.49 14.97 -11.96
C MET A 477 4.18 16.23 -11.43
N GLY A 478 5.25 16.62 -12.11
CA GLY A 478 5.99 17.84 -11.77
C GLY A 478 7.42 17.81 -12.28
N ASN A 479 8.17 18.87 -11.99
CA ASN A 479 9.62 18.89 -12.19
C ASN A 479 10.29 18.12 -11.04
N LEU A 480 10.21 16.80 -11.11
CA LEU A 480 10.69 15.89 -10.05
C LEU A 480 12.18 15.62 -10.15
N THR A 481 12.82 15.89 -11.30
CA THR A 481 14.25 15.60 -11.52
C THR A 481 15.16 16.54 -10.74
N GLY A 482 14.69 17.75 -10.44
CA GLY A 482 15.45 18.81 -9.78
C GLY A 482 16.35 19.62 -10.71
N GLU A 483 16.34 19.31 -11.99
CA GLU A 483 17.02 20.06 -13.03
C GLU A 483 16.01 20.97 -13.73
N ALA A 484 16.28 22.26 -13.79
CA ALA A 484 15.32 23.23 -14.36
C ALA A 484 15.09 23.05 -15.86
N GLU A 485 16.05 22.42 -16.54
CA GLU A 485 16.03 22.19 -17.98
C GLU A 485 15.41 20.84 -18.37
N ASP A 486 15.14 19.97 -17.39
CA ASP A 486 14.52 18.67 -17.64
C ASP A 486 13.00 18.85 -17.82
N ASP A 487 12.44 18.14 -18.79
CA ASP A 487 11.00 18.06 -18.99
C ASP A 487 10.30 17.48 -17.76
N PRO A 488 9.12 17.99 -17.38
CA PRO A 488 8.31 17.43 -16.30
C PRO A 488 8.04 15.95 -16.50
N VAL A 489 7.94 15.23 -15.39
CA VAL A 489 7.74 13.77 -15.37
C VAL A 489 6.44 13.47 -14.64
N ALA A 490 5.71 12.47 -15.11
CA ALA A 490 4.57 11.93 -14.37
C ALA A 490 4.78 10.46 -14.03
N PHE A 491 4.31 10.07 -12.84
CA PHE A 491 4.26 8.69 -12.37
C PHE A 491 2.79 8.27 -12.29
N LEU A 492 2.47 7.16 -12.96
CA LEU A 492 1.13 6.60 -13.02
C LEU A 492 1.14 5.22 -12.34
N CYS A 493 0.45 5.09 -11.20
CA CYS A 493 0.26 3.80 -10.53
C CYS A 493 -0.90 3.07 -11.20
N GLY A 494 -0.60 2.14 -12.09
CA GLY A 494 -1.56 1.42 -12.94
C GLY A 494 -2.04 0.10 -12.36
N GLY A 495 -2.32 0.03 -11.04
CA GLY A 495 -2.76 -1.21 -10.41
C GLY A 495 -1.75 -2.34 -10.62
N SER A 496 -2.21 -3.53 -11.00
CA SER A 496 -1.35 -4.70 -11.24
C SER A 496 -0.39 -4.54 -12.42
N ALA A 497 -0.55 -3.52 -13.24
CA ALA A 497 0.43 -3.16 -14.27
C ALA A 497 1.69 -2.49 -13.70
N GLY A 498 1.68 -2.10 -12.43
CA GLY A 498 2.82 -1.48 -11.75
C GLY A 498 2.86 0.05 -11.90
N VAL A 499 4.06 0.61 -12.03
CA VAL A 499 4.27 2.05 -12.15
C VAL A 499 4.81 2.38 -13.54
N TYR A 500 4.14 3.30 -14.22
CA TYR A 500 4.60 3.91 -15.46
C TYR A 500 5.21 5.27 -15.15
N VAL A 501 6.39 5.52 -15.67
CA VAL A 501 7.03 6.82 -15.67
C VAL A 501 6.90 7.39 -17.07
N VAL A 502 6.21 8.50 -17.21
CA VAL A 502 5.89 9.08 -18.51
C VAL A 502 6.42 10.52 -18.64
N ASP A 503 6.65 10.91 -19.84
CA ASP A 503 6.90 12.29 -20.21
C ASP A 503 5.61 13.11 -20.02
N ALA A 504 5.64 14.17 -19.20
CA ALA A 504 4.44 14.91 -18.87
C ALA A 504 3.93 15.81 -20.02
N PHE A 505 4.77 16.15 -21.00
CA PHE A 505 4.34 16.90 -22.18
C PHE A 505 3.60 16.04 -23.20
N THR A 506 4.04 14.78 -23.35
CA THR A 506 3.61 13.94 -24.48
C THR A 506 2.79 12.72 -24.07
N GLY A 507 2.81 12.34 -22.80
CA GLY A 507 2.22 11.09 -22.32
C GLY A 507 2.97 9.83 -22.73
N ALA A 508 4.15 9.96 -23.34
CA ALA A 508 4.97 8.84 -23.78
C ALA A 508 5.62 8.13 -22.59
N THR A 509 5.53 6.82 -22.56
CA THR A 509 6.16 5.99 -21.51
C THR A 509 7.66 5.99 -21.64
N ARG A 510 8.36 6.47 -20.59
CA ARG A 510 9.84 6.40 -20.48
C ARG A 510 10.28 5.06 -19.92
N VAL A 511 9.62 4.56 -18.87
CA VAL A 511 9.93 3.27 -18.24
C VAL A 511 8.72 2.69 -17.53
N VAL A 512 8.67 1.35 -17.42
CA VAL A 512 7.64 0.60 -16.69
C VAL A 512 8.29 -0.25 -15.61
N HIS A 513 7.79 -0.14 -14.38
CA HIS A 513 8.24 -0.95 -13.25
C HIS A 513 7.12 -1.90 -12.80
N ARG A 514 7.31 -3.19 -13.01
CA ARG A 514 6.37 -4.26 -12.65
C ARG A 514 6.51 -4.65 -11.17
N ILE A 515 6.11 -3.76 -10.27
CA ILE A 515 6.25 -3.96 -8.82
C ILE A 515 5.05 -4.61 -8.13
N GLY A 516 4.05 -5.08 -8.88
CA GLY A 516 2.75 -5.55 -8.39
C GLY A 516 1.70 -4.46 -8.42
N HIS A 517 0.60 -4.65 -7.68
CA HIS A 517 -0.53 -3.72 -7.68
C HIS A 517 -0.16 -2.40 -6.97
N ALA A 518 0.43 -1.49 -7.72
CA ALA A 518 0.81 -0.16 -7.26
C ALA A 518 -0.44 0.69 -7.02
N GLN A 519 -0.69 1.09 -5.78
CA GLN A 519 -1.91 1.78 -5.41
C GLN A 519 -1.69 3.11 -4.70
N GLY A 520 -0.66 3.22 -3.88
CA GLY A 520 -0.35 4.44 -3.14
C GLY A 520 0.90 5.12 -3.69
N ARG A 521 0.92 6.44 -3.59
CA ARG A 521 2.12 7.22 -3.90
C ARG A 521 2.30 8.34 -2.88
N SER A 522 3.54 8.67 -2.61
CA SER A 522 3.93 9.85 -1.85
C SER A 522 5.18 10.46 -2.49
N ILE A 523 5.33 11.75 -2.38
CA ILE A 523 6.53 12.46 -2.84
C ILE A 523 7.22 13.13 -1.67
N GLY A 524 8.55 13.20 -1.74
CA GLY A 524 9.32 13.89 -0.71
C GLY A 524 10.80 13.89 -1.04
N LYS A 525 11.51 14.89 -0.55
CA LYS A 525 12.97 14.92 -0.61
C LYS A 525 13.54 14.00 0.47
N LEU A 526 13.70 12.71 0.14
CA LEU A 526 14.17 11.66 1.04
C LEU A 526 15.67 11.36 0.89
N ARG A 527 16.23 11.63 -0.28
CA ARG A 527 17.62 11.42 -0.66
C ARG A 527 18.30 12.78 -0.90
N PRO A 528 18.84 13.42 0.14
CA PRO A 528 19.52 14.71 -0.01
C PRO A 528 20.76 14.66 -0.91
N ASP A 529 21.32 13.49 -1.12
CA ASP A 529 22.47 13.21 -1.98
C ASP A 529 22.10 13.07 -3.48
N LEU A 530 20.82 13.01 -3.82
CA LEU A 530 20.34 12.99 -5.22
C LEU A 530 19.69 14.35 -5.57
N PRO A 531 19.70 14.77 -6.84
CA PRO A 531 18.90 15.91 -7.28
C PRO A 531 17.40 15.55 -7.23
N GLY A 532 16.55 16.59 -7.23
CA GLY A 532 15.11 16.45 -7.35
C GLY A 532 14.39 15.87 -6.13
N THR A 533 13.26 15.27 -6.38
CA THR A 533 12.31 14.75 -5.38
C THR A 533 11.99 13.30 -5.68
N GLU A 534 12.01 12.46 -4.68
CA GLU A 534 11.75 11.03 -4.81
C GLU A 534 10.25 10.73 -4.77
N VAL A 535 9.86 9.66 -5.47
CA VAL A 535 8.50 9.11 -5.48
C VAL A 535 8.50 7.76 -4.79
N LEU A 536 7.70 7.65 -3.74
CA LEU A 536 7.49 6.40 -3.01
C LEU A 536 6.18 5.77 -3.47
N ALA A 537 6.24 4.60 -4.08
CA ALA A 537 5.09 3.79 -4.42
C ALA A 537 4.87 2.68 -3.39
N VAL A 538 3.60 2.33 -3.16
CA VAL A 538 3.18 1.27 -2.22
C VAL A 538 2.21 0.35 -2.92
N THR A 539 2.39 -0.97 -2.76
CA THR A 539 1.46 -1.96 -3.29
C THR A 539 0.38 -2.35 -2.28
N ARG A 540 -0.75 -2.85 -2.76
CA ARG A 540 -1.86 -3.32 -1.93
C ARG A 540 -2.38 -4.70 -2.36
N TRP A 541 -3.24 -4.74 -3.38
CA TRP A 541 -3.92 -5.97 -3.80
C TRP A 541 -2.92 -7.00 -4.34
N GLY A 542 -3.12 -8.28 -4.01
CA GLY A 542 -2.18 -9.34 -4.35
C GLY A 542 -0.93 -9.37 -3.48
N ASN A 543 -0.36 -8.20 -3.14
CA ASN A 543 0.81 -8.07 -2.25
C ASN A 543 0.60 -6.94 -1.27
N TYR A 544 0.83 -7.19 0.01
CA TYR A 544 0.71 -6.14 1.01
C TYR A 544 2.02 -5.37 1.18
N GLY A 545 1.95 -4.05 1.07
CA GLY A 545 2.95 -3.14 1.61
C GLY A 545 4.36 -3.30 1.05
N ILE A 546 4.52 -3.63 -0.23
CA ILE A 546 5.81 -3.47 -0.90
C ILE A 546 6.02 -1.98 -1.12
N LEU A 547 7.10 -1.46 -0.55
CA LEU A 547 7.54 -0.08 -0.70
C LEU A 547 8.63 -0.04 -1.77
N THR A 548 8.47 0.83 -2.75
CA THR A 548 9.48 1.07 -3.78
C THR A 548 9.75 2.56 -3.89
N LEU A 549 11.01 2.97 -3.72
CA LEU A 549 11.44 4.35 -3.91
C LEU A 549 12.05 4.51 -5.30
N PHE A 550 11.59 5.55 -5.98
CA PHE A 550 12.11 5.98 -7.28
C PHE A 550 12.77 7.35 -7.16
N SER A 551 13.81 7.58 -7.96
CA SER A 551 14.31 8.93 -8.21
C SER A 551 13.28 9.73 -9.01
N GLY A 552 13.37 11.05 -9.03
CA GLY A 552 12.53 11.90 -9.87
C GLY A 552 12.63 11.60 -11.38
N ARG A 553 13.70 10.93 -11.80
CA ARG A 553 13.89 10.46 -13.20
C ARG A 553 13.25 9.10 -13.47
N GLY A 554 12.68 8.45 -12.44
CA GLY A 554 12.05 7.14 -12.57
C GLY A 554 12.97 5.95 -12.36
N GLU A 555 14.19 6.13 -11.88
CA GLU A 555 15.08 5.03 -11.54
C GLU A 555 14.63 4.38 -10.23
N ARG A 556 14.53 3.07 -10.18
CA ARG A 556 14.22 2.33 -8.95
C ARG A 556 15.44 2.31 -8.04
N LEU A 557 15.36 3.01 -6.91
CA LEU A 557 16.45 3.11 -5.94
C LEU A 557 16.51 1.89 -5.03
N TRP A 558 15.37 1.46 -4.50
CA TRP A 558 15.24 0.27 -3.68
C TRP A 558 13.79 -0.22 -3.60
N THR A 559 13.63 -1.47 -3.18
CA THR A 559 12.33 -2.10 -2.88
C THR A 559 12.44 -2.92 -1.60
N ILE A 560 11.52 -2.75 -0.66
CA ILE A 560 11.43 -3.49 0.60
C ILE A 560 9.98 -3.86 0.91
N GLN A 561 9.79 -4.89 1.74
CA GLN A 561 8.48 -5.23 2.30
C GLN A 561 8.65 -5.42 3.81
N PRO A 562 8.57 -4.32 4.59
CA PRO A 562 8.89 -4.37 6.02
C PRO A 562 7.88 -5.16 6.83
N ASP A 563 6.63 -5.12 6.40
CA ASP A 563 5.51 -5.82 7.01
C ASP A 563 4.42 -6.03 5.95
N TYR A 564 3.64 -7.09 6.04
CA TYR A 564 2.60 -7.42 5.06
C TYR A 564 1.31 -6.66 5.35
N VAL A 565 1.39 -5.35 5.39
CA VAL A 565 0.27 -4.49 5.78
C VAL A 565 0.14 -3.28 4.88
N GLY A 566 -1.01 -3.16 4.29
CA GLY A 566 -1.64 -1.95 3.84
C GLY A 566 -0.84 -1.00 2.94
N GLN A 567 -1.40 0.19 2.74
CA GLN A 567 -0.91 1.24 1.84
C GLN A 567 -0.13 2.34 2.55
N GLY A 568 0.07 2.23 3.85
CA GLY A 568 0.50 3.35 4.66
C GLY A 568 2.00 3.50 4.77
N ALA A 569 2.59 4.26 3.86
CA ALA A 569 3.94 4.79 4.03
C ALA A 569 3.97 6.24 3.55
N THR A 570 4.47 7.13 4.40
CA THR A 570 4.40 8.57 4.15
C THR A 570 5.72 9.24 4.53
N PRO A 571 6.28 10.11 3.67
CA PRO A 571 7.39 10.96 4.03
C PRO A 571 7.04 11.89 5.19
N VAL A 572 7.95 12.00 6.14
CA VAL A 572 7.81 12.88 7.31
C VAL A 572 9.09 13.64 7.59
N LYS A 573 8.95 14.82 8.15
CA LYS A 573 10.04 15.62 8.69
C LYS A 573 10.02 15.52 10.21
N TRP A 574 11.03 14.88 10.81
CA TRP A 574 11.02 14.50 12.21
C TRP A 574 12.14 15.13 13.03
N GLY A 575 11.75 15.68 14.19
CA GLY A 575 12.67 16.30 15.15
C GLY A 575 13.22 17.66 14.70
N LYS A 576 13.88 18.37 15.64
CA LYS A 576 14.46 19.71 15.42
C LYS A 576 15.50 19.72 14.30
N ALA A 577 16.24 18.62 14.12
CA ALA A 577 17.19 18.46 13.03
C ALA A 577 16.52 18.28 11.65
N GLY A 578 15.20 18.06 11.62
CA GLY A 578 14.45 17.93 10.39
C GLY A 578 14.77 16.67 9.59
N HIS A 579 15.00 15.54 10.29
CA HIS A 579 15.25 14.25 9.65
C HIS A 579 14.15 13.92 8.65
N ARG A 580 14.53 13.56 7.44
CA ARG A 580 13.60 13.18 6.37
C ARG A 580 13.45 11.66 6.36
N LEU A 581 12.31 11.19 6.81
CA LEU A 581 12.05 9.77 7.06
C LEU A 581 10.80 9.30 6.31
N ILE A 582 10.66 8.00 6.17
CA ILE A 582 9.44 7.33 5.71
C ILE A 582 8.81 6.67 6.92
N TRP A 583 7.63 7.11 7.28
CA TRP A 583 6.82 6.50 8.33
C TRP A 583 5.90 5.44 7.75
N THR A 584 5.99 4.19 8.22
CA THR A 584 5.03 3.14 7.89
C THR A 584 3.88 3.21 8.89
N ASN A 585 2.79 3.84 8.48
CA ASN A 585 1.67 4.21 9.34
C ASN A 585 0.54 3.17 9.41
N THR A 586 0.72 2.02 8.79
CA THR A 586 -0.25 0.89 8.79
C THR A 586 0.41 -0.45 9.14
N SER A 587 1.64 -0.43 9.64
CA SER A 587 2.35 -1.64 10.04
C SER A 587 1.65 -2.36 11.19
N ARG A 588 1.60 -3.69 11.10
CA ARG A 588 0.91 -4.55 12.06
C ARG A 588 1.61 -4.65 13.41
N ASP A 589 2.90 -4.94 13.37
CA ASP A 589 3.65 -5.28 14.57
C ASP A 589 4.40 -4.08 15.15
N ALA A 590 4.82 -3.17 14.30
CA ALA A 590 5.51 -1.95 14.72
C ALA A 590 5.34 -0.82 13.71
N GLN A 591 5.06 0.36 14.21
CA GLN A 591 5.23 1.57 13.43
C GLN A 591 6.73 1.82 13.29
N LEU A 592 7.20 2.09 12.07
CA LEU A 592 8.62 2.12 11.71
C LEU A 592 8.99 3.41 11.02
N PHE A 593 10.23 3.86 11.25
CA PHE A 593 10.88 4.86 10.42
C PHE A 593 11.97 4.21 9.56
N PHE A 594 11.91 4.52 8.27
CA PHE A 594 12.98 4.24 7.31
C PHE A 594 13.59 5.54 6.83
N ASP A 595 14.88 5.51 6.50
CA ASP A 595 15.52 6.63 5.81
C ASP A 595 15.36 6.53 4.29
N GLY A 596 15.87 7.53 3.55
CA GLY A 596 15.81 7.56 2.08
C GLY A 596 16.63 6.47 1.39
N HIS A 597 17.47 5.72 2.11
CA HIS A 597 18.18 4.55 1.61
C HIS A 597 17.42 3.23 1.84
N GLY A 598 16.22 3.28 2.43
CA GLY A 598 15.43 2.11 2.76
C GLY A 598 15.91 1.36 4.01
N ARG A 599 16.79 1.97 4.81
CA ARG A 599 17.30 1.39 6.05
C ARG A 599 16.31 1.65 7.18
N LEU A 600 15.98 0.63 7.95
CA LEU A 600 15.22 0.78 9.19
C LEU A 600 16.08 1.56 10.19
N VAL A 601 15.64 2.75 10.58
CA VAL A 601 16.37 3.61 11.50
C VAL A 601 15.72 3.72 12.88
N LYS A 602 14.42 3.43 12.98
CA LYS A 602 13.71 3.49 14.27
C LYS A 602 12.45 2.62 14.28
N ARG A 603 12.19 2.00 15.43
CA ARG A 603 10.90 1.40 15.76
C ARG A 603 10.16 2.34 16.70
N LEU A 604 8.85 2.47 16.55
CA LEU A 604 7.99 3.40 17.30
C LEU A 604 6.99 2.62 18.16
N PRO A 605 7.43 1.99 19.26
CA PRO A 605 6.58 1.10 20.04
C PRO A 605 5.38 1.82 20.69
N GLU A 606 5.49 3.10 20.99
CA GLU A 606 4.41 3.87 21.58
C GLU A 606 3.21 4.00 20.63
N LEU A 607 3.48 4.26 19.34
CA LEU A 607 2.44 4.31 18.32
C LEU A 607 1.83 2.91 18.11
N SER A 608 2.66 1.89 18.11
CA SER A 608 2.21 0.51 17.92
C SER A 608 1.28 0.04 19.05
N ARG A 609 1.53 0.45 20.30
CA ARG A 609 0.63 0.15 21.44
C ARG A 609 -0.74 0.77 21.26
N VAL A 610 -0.83 1.98 20.74
CA VAL A 610 -2.11 2.66 20.50
C VAL A 610 -2.85 2.05 19.32
N TRP A 611 -2.10 1.70 18.25
CA TRP A 611 -2.67 1.12 17.05
C TRP A 611 -3.23 -0.29 17.30
N GLY A 612 -2.48 -1.12 18.05
CA GLY A 612 -2.83 -2.52 18.29
C GLY A 612 -2.94 -3.32 16.99
N ASP A 613 -3.53 -4.51 17.07
CA ASP A 613 -3.77 -5.42 15.93
C ASP A 613 -5.00 -5.07 15.08
N ARG A 614 -5.40 -3.82 15.01
CA ARG A 614 -6.62 -3.38 14.28
C ARG A 614 -6.51 -3.49 12.77
N MET A 615 -6.04 -4.59 12.30
CA MET A 615 -5.53 -4.79 10.96
C MET A 615 -6.50 -4.67 9.81
N ASN A 616 -7.79 -4.75 9.95
CA ASN A 616 -8.54 -5.12 8.75
C ASN A 616 -9.79 -4.30 8.40
N ARG A 617 -10.26 -3.40 9.24
CA ARG A 617 -11.42 -2.58 8.89
C ARG A 617 -11.10 -1.18 8.39
N ASP A 618 -9.86 -0.71 8.61
CA ASP A 618 -9.46 0.66 8.31
C ASP A 618 -8.20 0.76 7.44
N VAL A 619 -7.96 -0.21 6.56
CA VAL A 619 -6.91 -0.12 5.53
C VAL A 619 -7.20 1.09 4.64
N GLY A 620 -6.44 2.15 4.79
CA GLY A 620 -6.68 3.45 4.18
C GLY A 620 -6.89 4.58 5.20
N ARG A 621 -7.12 4.25 6.47
CA ARG A 621 -7.18 5.21 7.58
C ARG A 621 -6.01 5.02 8.54
N GLY A 622 -4.83 4.77 7.99
CA GLY A 622 -3.58 4.82 8.73
C GLY A 622 -3.41 6.19 9.39
N GLY A 623 -2.42 6.30 10.24
CA GLY A 623 -2.05 7.58 10.79
C GLY A 623 -1.66 8.56 9.69
N SER A 624 -1.73 9.84 9.97
CA SER A 624 -1.31 10.90 9.05
C SER A 624 -0.28 11.81 9.72
N PRO A 625 0.74 12.26 9.00
CA PRO A 625 1.55 13.36 9.47
C PRO A 625 0.71 14.64 9.46
N VAL A 626 0.79 15.40 10.53
CA VAL A 626 0.10 16.68 10.67
C VAL A 626 1.05 17.73 11.25
N ARG A 627 0.69 18.99 11.09
CA ARG A 627 1.28 20.09 11.83
C ARG A 627 0.22 20.71 12.71
N ILE A 628 0.62 21.26 13.86
CA ILE A 628 -0.28 21.89 14.83
C ILE A 628 0.43 23.15 15.35
N GLY A 629 -0.26 24.28 15.32
CA GLY A 629 0.34 25.57 15.68
C GLY A 629 1.40 25.98 14.67
N THR A 630 2.55 26.45 15.16
CA THR A 630 3.66 26.94 14.35
C THR A 630 4.86 25.99 14.31
N ASP A 631 4.70 24.76 14.81
CA ASP A 631 5.79 23.79 14.88
C ASP A 631 6.26 23.41 13.46
N PRO A 632 7.56 23.54 13.13
CA PRO A 632 8.09 23.18 11.84
C PRO A 632 8.23 21.66 11.64
N THR A 633 8.04 20.87 12.71
CA THR A 633 8.15 19.42 12.71
C THR A 633 6.80 18.78 12.41
N ASP A 634 6.80 17.68 11.65
CA ASP A 634 5.59 16.89 11.49
C ASP A 634 5.31 16.13 12.79
N LEU A 635 4.05 16.11 13.20
CA LEU A 635 3.52 15.28 14.26
C LEU A 635 2.78 14.10 13.64
N LEU A 636 2.76 12.96 14.32
CA LEU A 636 2.10 11.75 13.82
C LEU A 636 0.75 11.59 14.51
N THR A 637 -0.32 11.43 13.74
CA THR A 637 -1.65 11.18 14.32
C THR A 637 -2.09 9.74 14.09
N LEU A 638 -2.71 9.15 15.10
CA LEU A 638 -3.45 7.90 15.01
C LEU A 638 -4.85 8.11 15.57
N THR A 639 -5.87 7.77 14.79
CA THR A 639 -7.27 7.84 15.25
C THR A 639 -7.76 6.46 15.62
N VAL A 640 -8.07 6.26 16.89
CA VAL A 640 -8.49 4.98 17.44
C VAL A 640 -9.67 5.17 18.38
N GLY A 641 -10.81 4.51 18.10
CA GLY A 641 -11.98 4.55 18.97
C GLY A 641 -12.56 5.96 19.22
N GLY A 642 -12.50 6.84 18.21
CA GLY A 642 -12.95 8.23 18.34
C GLY A 642 -11.99 9.14 19.13
N VAL A 643 -10.74 8.69 19.32
CA VAL A 643 -9.66 9.49 19.92
C VAL A 643 -8.55 9.67 18.91
N VAL A 644 -8.16 10.91 18.65
CA VAL A 644 -6.97 11.26 17.87
C VAL A 644 -5.81 11.39 18.83
N HIS A 645 -4.85 10.48 18.72
CA HIS A 645 -3.58 10.53 19.45
C HIS A 645 -2.54 11.25 18.59
N VAL A 646 -1.91 12.26 19.14
CA VAL A 646 -0.88 13.06 18.46
C VAL A 646 0.46 12.79 19.13
N PHE A 647 1.40 12.28 18.34
CA PHE A 647 2.77 11.99 18.78
C PHE A 647 3.74 13.00 18.17
N GLY A 648 4.67 13.46 18.96
CA GLY A 648 5.78 14.31 18.56
C GLY A 648 7.13 13.66 18.86
N PRO A 649 8.21 14.25 18.35
CA PRO A 649 9.56 13.85 18.74
C PRO A 649 9.76 14.13 20.23
N ALA A 650 10.35 13.17 20.95
CA ALA A 650 10.80 13.39 22.31
C ALA A 650 11.92 14.46 22.32
N GLU A 651 11.83 15.45 23.21
CA GLU A 651 12.82 16.53 23.33
C GLU A 651 14.16 16.06 23.89
#